data_3d67d05b53ccd1e59fb1792f6c04407c
#
_entry.id   3d67d05b53ccd1e59fb1792f6c04407c
#
_cell.length_a   1.000
_cell.length_b   1.000
_cell.length_c   1.000
_cell.angle_alpha   90.00
_cell.angle_beta   90.00
_cell.angle_gamma   90.00
#
_symmetry.space_group_name_H-M   'P 1'
#
loop_
_entity.id
_entity.type
_entity.pdbx_description
1 polymer ?
#
loop_
_entity_poly.entity_id
_entity_poly.type
_entity_poly.pdbx_seq_one_letter_code
_entity_poly.pdbx_strand_id
1 'polypeptide(L)'
;MKLNNIKQTFLAGAALLSTISMSAADRFVDFKQGDLLLNANNRVEIYMDTNDCKGVSYAAHALLKDIKSVSGATATLTSDAGFLKKNDTARPAILVGTIGHSAAIDQLVKQKRINGNLLKGKREKFIITLIDGQLVIAGSDRRGTIYGIYELSQQMGVSPWYDWADVPVERHDSIFVNKGIYTDGEPAVRYRGIFLNDEAPCLTSWVKNTYGTGYGDHRFYQRVFELVLRLRGNMMWPAMWGWAFYADDPENEKTADEMGVVMSTSHHEPMARNHQEYARNRKGWGPWNYQKNKTNLQKFFREGIERMKGTEQIVTIGMRGDGDEAMSEEADTKLMTNIINDQRKIIADVTGRKASETPQVWALYKEVMDYYDKGMKVPDDVTLLLCDDNWGNVRRVPNAKERKHKGGWGLYYHVDYVGAPRNSKMLNVTPVQNPWEQLTLAYENGIDRLWILNVGDLKPMEYPISQFMDMAWNPRKYDVNNITRHTRDWCAQQFGESQADEAARILNLICKYNGRCTPEMLDKNTYSLENGEWQEVVNQYLQLEADALRQYNCLPASYHDAYRQIILFPTEMMSNLHQMYFAQAQNHALYKQGNPKANVWADECERLFKRDSLICDYYNHKMSGGKWNGMMTQKHIGYKSWNDDFEKDTCPELFRVTSKDGVIICENNGVVEIEAPYYSSKTDAAEAKWTEIPFMGKSVSAMTLMPYTKSVKGASITYKFKMQVSKTSDGKAFNGKQKIRIHVITKSTLDYLNKGGLTYGVSLDGASPVEVNFNKDLNEKPENIYNIYYPTIATRIVDKVIELELPASSDGIHTLTLTPNDPAIVFEKIVIDGRGGKKSVKVI
;
A
#
# COMPACT_ATOMS: atom_id res chain seq x y z
N MET A 1 38.56 48.55 -33.72
CA MET A 1 38.65 49.02 -35.10
C MET A 1 37.92 48.03 -36.01
N LYS A 2 36.81 48.51 -36.57
CA LYS A 2 36.08 48.07 -37.77
C LYS A 2 35.71 46.55 -37.96
N LEU A 3 34.41 46.31 -37.88
CA LEU A 3 33.61 45.36 -38.61
C LEU A 3 33.94 45.27 -40.12
N ASN A 4 33.75 44.10 -40.69
CA ASN A 4 33.01 44.03 -41.95
C ASN A 4 32.41 42.63 -42.19
N ASN A 5 31.17 42.65 -42.60
CA ASN A 5 30.25 41.63 -43.05
C ASN A 5 30.78 40.80 -44.24
N ILE A 6 30.45 39.49 -44.25
CA ILE A 6 30.19 38.77 -45.50
C ILE A 6 28.90 37.96 -45.31
N LYS A 7 27.86 38.39 -46.00
CA LYS A 7 26.64 37.59 -46.27
C LYS A 7 27.02 36.57 -47.34
N GLN A 8 26.79 35.27 -47.05
CA GLN A 8 26.64 34.26 -48.10
C GLN A 8 25.25 33.66 -47.97
N THR A 9 24.47 33.93 -48.98
CA THR A 9 23.16 33.38 -49.28
C THR A 9 23.35 31.94 -49.76
N PHE A 10 22.89 30.95 -48.97
CA PHE A 10 22.65 29.63 -49.49
C PHE A 10 21.12 29.43 -49.62
N LEU A 11 20.63 29.43 -50.83
CA LEU A 11 19.36 28.81 -51.18
C LEU A 11 19.57 27.29 -51.10
N ALA A 12 19.00 26.66 -50.11
CA ALA A 12 18.78 25.21 -50.07
C ALA A 12 17.29 25.00 -50.01
N GLY A 13 16.77 24.30 -51.03
CA GLY A 13 15.35 23.94 -51.15
C GLY A 13 14.93 23.15 -49.95
N ALA A 14 14.02 23.70 -49.15
CA ALA A 14 13.32 23.00 -48.11
C ALA A 14 12.30 22.05 -48.78
N ALA A 15 12.69 20.79 -48.96
CA ALA A 15 11.72 19.72 -49.00
C ALA A 15 11.01 19.69 -47.64
N LEU A 16 9.78 20.15 -47.60
CA LEU A 16 8.89 19.93 -46.45
C LEU A 16 8.65 18.42 -46.32
N LEU A 17 9.55 17.74 -45.65
CA LEU A 17 9.21 16.52 -44.94
C LEU A 17 8.42 16.98 -43.69
N SER A 18 7.10 17.01 -43.81
CA SER A 18 6.22 17.01 -42.67
C SER A 18 6.48 15.73 -41.91
N THR A 19 7.44 15.76 -40.99
CA THR A 19 7.49 14.82 -39.89
C THR A 19 6.21 15.06 -39.10
N ILE A 20 5.20 14.27 -39.38
CA ILE A 20 4.09 14.10 -38.45
C ILE A 20 4.76 13.53 -37.20
N SER A 21 5.03 14.38 -36.22
CA SER A 21 5.40 13.94 -34.88
C SER A 21 4.19 13.18 -34.36
N MET A 22 4.29 11.85 -34.34
CA MET A 22 3.30 11.00 -33.68
C MET A 22 3.51 11.24 -32.19
N SER A 23 2.71 12.14 -31.62
CA SER A 23 2.68 12.29 -30.17
C SER A 23 2.00 11.06 -29.55
N ALA A 24 2.43 10.70 -28.35
CA ALA A 24 1.65 9.79 -27.49
C ALA A 24 0.20 10.26 -27.48
N ALA A 25 -0.75 9.32 -27.55
CA ALA A 25 -2.13 9.55 -27.94
C ALA A 25 -2.74 10.85 -27.34
N ASP A 26 -2.78 11.89 -28.14
CA ASP A 26 -3.52 13.09 -27.79
C ASP A 26 -4.99 12.72 -27.57
N ARG A 27 -5.67 13.45 -26.70
CA ARG A 27 -7.08 13.19 -26.40
C ARG A 27 -7.91 13.34 -27.70
N PHE A 28 -8.50 12.24 -28.14
CA PHE A 28 -9.33 12.21 -29.36
C PHE A 28 -10.83 12.12 -29.07
N VAL A 29 -11.22 11.82 -27.83
CA VAL A 29 -12.62 11.83 -27.39
C VAL A 29 -12.91 13.14 -26.68
N ASP A 30 -14.05 13.75 -26.99
CA ASP A 30 -14.61 14.95 -26.35
C ASP A 30 -16.11 14.74 -26.10
N PHE A 31 -16.64 15.42 -25.09
CA PHE A 31 -18.04 15.29 -24.71
C PHE A 31 -18.91 16.51 -25.10
N LYS A 32 -18.28 17.54 -25.64
CA LYS A 32 -18.96 18.79 -26.04
C LYS A 32 -19.01 18.98 -27.53
N GLN A 33 -17.92 18.65 -28.25
CA GLN A 33 -17.79 18.88 -29.70
C GLN A 33 -16.77 17.93 -30.33
N GLY A 34 -16.89 17.69 -31.62
CA GLY A 34 -15.93 16.88 -32.36
C GLY A 34 -16.40 16.64 -33.79
N ASP A 35 -15.59 15.92 -34.59
CA ASP A 35 -15.85 15.66 -35.99
C ASP A 35 -16.90 14.56 -36.22
N LEU A 36 -17.07 13.65 -35.28
CA LEU A 36 -18.04 12.57 -35.33
C LEU A 36 -18.72 12.40 -33.96
N LEU A 37 -20.04 12.42 -33.92
CA LEU A 37 -20.86 12.02 -32.77
C LEU A 37 -21.09 10.49 -32.84
N LEU A 38 -20.45 9.75 -31.94
CA LEU A 38 -20.54 8.28 -31.92
C LEU A 38 -21.94 7.76 -31.56
N ASN A 39 -22.58 8.37 -30.56
CA ASN A 39 -23.86 7.94 -30.01
C ASN A 39 -25.07 8.69 -30.59
N ALA A 40 -24.98 9.03 -31.88
CA ALA A 40 -26.10 9.64 -32.61
C ALA A 40 -27.39 8.82 -32.46
N ASN A 41 -28.52 9.50 -32.24
CA ASN A 41 -29.83 8.86 -31.98
C ASN A 41 -29.82 7.86 -30.80
N ASN A 42 -28.95 8.05 -29.85
CA ASN A 42 -28.78 7.20 -28.68
C ASN A 42 -28.46 5.71 -29.01
N ARG A 43 -27.74 5.49 -30.10
CA ARG A 43 -27.33 4.18 -30.59
C ARG A 43 -25.88 4.21 -31.07
N VAL A 44 -25.16 3.09 -30.81
CA VAL A 44 -23.82 2.86 -31.36
C VAL A 44 -23.77 1.45 -31.92
N GLU A 45 -23.52 1.33 -33.20
CA GLU A 45 -23.29 0.03 -33.83
C GLU A 45 -21.80 -0.15 -34.04
N ILE A 46 -21.26 -1.31 -33.63
CA ILE A 46 -19.87 -1.70 -33.80
C ILE A 46 -19.82 -2.84 -34.80
N TYR A 47 -19.02 -2.71 -35.85
CA TYR A 47 -18.71 -3.82 -36.73
C TYR A 47 -17.43 -4.52 -36.32
N MET A 48 -17.48 -5.86 -36.29
CA MET A 48 -16.33 -6.74 -36.14
C MET A 48 -16.49 -7.94 -37.06
N ASP A 49 -15.45 -8.29 -37.80
CA ASP A 49 -15.45 -9.47 -38.67
C ASP A 49 -15.51 -10.77 -37.83
N THR A 50 -16.34 -11.74 -38.24
CA THR A 50 -16.46 -13.05 -37.57
C THR A 50 -15.18 -13.88 -37.61
N ASN A 51 -14.29 -13.60 -38.56
CA ASN A 51 -13.00 -14.27 -38.69
C ASN A 51 -11.89 -13.65 -37.85
N ASP A 52 -12.18 -12.53 -37.17
CA ASP A 52 -11.19 -11.92 -36.26
C ASP A 52 -10.99 -12.77 -35.02
N CYS A 53 -9.89 -12.50 -34.28
CA CYS A 53 -9.51 -13.25 -33.09
C CYS A 53 -10.58 -13.15 -31.99
N LYS A 54 -10.80 -14.23 -31.25
CA LYS A 54 -11.77 -14.26 -30.14
C LYS A 54 -11.52 -13.18 -29.09
N GLY A 55 -10.26 -12.86 -28.80
CA GLY A 55 -9.90 -11.80 -27.85
C GLY A 55 -10.41 -10.42 -28.26
N VAL A 56 -10.48 -10.15 -29.59
CA VAL A 56 -11.09 -8.92 -30.10
C VAL A 56 -12.60 -8.91 -29.83
N SER A 57 -13.25 -10.08 -29.90
CA SER A 57 -14.68 -10.21 -29.56
C SER A 57 -14.92 -9.93 -28.06
N TYR A 58 -14.08 -10.48 -27.16
CA TYR A 58 -14.17 -10.15 -25.73
C TYR A 58 -14.04 -8.65 -25.48
N ALA A 59 -13.06 -8.00 -26.08
CA ALA A 59 -12.86 -6.55 -25.95
C ALA A 59 -14.02 -5.74 -26.57
N ALA A 60 -14.55 -6.16 -27.71
CA ALA A 60 -15.71 -5.52 -28.34
C ALA A 60 -16.96 -5.62 -27.44
N HIS A 61 -17.21 -6.77 -26.82
CA HIS A 61 -18.31 -6.91 -25.85
C HIS A 61 -18.10 -6.06 -24.59
N ALA A 62 -16.87 -5.90 -24.13
CA ALA A 62 -16.57 -4.97 -23.05
C ALA A 62 -16.85 -3.52 -23.48
N LEU A 63 -16.48 -3.13 -24.70
CA LEU A 63 -16.76 -1.80 -25.24
C LEU A 63 -18.26 -1.49 -25.32
N LEU A 64 -19.12 -2.49 -25.63
CA LEU A 64 -20.59 -2.29 -25.58
C LEU A 64 -21.04 -1.85 -24.20
N LYS A 65 -20.51 -2.50 -23.14
CA LYS A 65 -20.83 -2.16 -21.75
C LYS A 65 -20.29 -0.76 -21.39
N ASP A 66 -19.07 -0.46 -21.82
CA ASP A 66 -18.41 0.81 -21.55
C ASP A 66 -19.21 1.98 -22.18
N ILE A 67 -19.58 1.87 -23.44
CA ILE A 67 -20.41 2.87 -24.13
C ILE A 67 -21.77 3.07 -23.43
N LYS A 68 -22.41 1.98 -23.03
CA LYS A 68 -23.66 2.04 -22.28
C LYS A 68 -23.48 2.73 -20.93
N SER A 69 -22.41 2.45 -20.22
CA SER A 69 -22.09 3.07 -18.93
C SER A 69 -21.84 4.57 -19.08
N VAL A 70 -21.08 4.97 -20.11
CA VAL A 70 -20.72 6.37 -20.38
C VAL A 70 -21.91 7.19 -20.86
N SER A 71 -22.71 6.67 -21.80
CA SER A 71 -23.73 7.50 -22.48
C SER A 71 -25.18 7.04 -22.29
N GLY A 72 -25.37 5.80 -21.80
CA GLY A 72 -26.68 5.15 -21.78
C GLY A 72 -27.19 4.71 -23.16
N ALA A 73 -26.40 4.93 -24.21
CA ALA A 73 -26.77 4.52 -25.55
C ALA A 73 -26.88 3.00 -25.68
N THR A 74 -27.76 2.55 -26.54
CA THR A 74 -27.84 1.13 -26.91
C THR A 74 -26.69 0.81 -27.86
N ALA A 75 -25.73 0.04 -27.38
CA ALA A 75 -24.58 -0.41 -28.16
C ALA A 75 -24.83 -1.85 -28.68
N THR A 76 -24.56 -2.10 -29.94
CA THR A 76 -24.75 -3.42 -30.59
C THR A 76 -23.52 -3.81 -31.39
N LEU A 77 -23.26 -5.12 -31.46
CA LEU A 77 -22.21 -5.70 -32.31
C LEU A 77 -22.81 -6.35 -33.52
N THR A 78 -22.28 -6.02 -34.71
CA THR A 78 -22.67 -6.62 -35.97
C THR A 78 -21.46 -7.21 -36.70
N SER A 79 -21.69 -8.28 -37.46
CA SER A 79 -20.74 -8.86 -38.41
C SER A 79 -21.22 -8.76 -39.86
N ASP A 80 -22.32 -8.07 -40.09
CA ASP A 80 -22.84 -7.88 -41.46
C ASP A 80 -21.97 -6.89 -42.23
N ALA A 81 -21.19 -7.41 -43.17
CA ALA A 81 -20.32 -6.63 -44.04
C ALA A 81 -21.09 -6.04 -45.26
N GLY A 82 -22.41 -6.08 -45.28
CA GLY A 82 -23.21 -5.54 -46.38
C GLY A 82 -22.91 -4.07 -46.71
N PHE A 83 -22.55 -3.29 -45.71
CA PHE A 83 -22.15 -1.89 -45.84
C PHE A 83 -20.86 -1.69 -46.66
N LEU A 84 -19.97 -2.71 -46.75
CA LEU A 84 -18.76 -2.66 -47.59
C LEU A 84 -19.08 -2.72 -49.10
N LYS A 85 -20.25 -3.23 -49.45
CA LYS A 85 -20.65 -3.48 -50.83
C LYS A 85 -21.58 -2.40 -51.42
N LYS A 86 -22.17 -1.58 -50.58
CA LYS A 86 -23.13 -0.53 -50.95
C LYS A 86 -22.62 0.85 -50.55
N ASN A 87 -22.91 1.88 -51.34
CA ASN A 87 -22.82 3.27 -50.93
C ASN A 87 -23.95 3.60 -49.93
N ASP A 88 -24.09 2.78 -48.89
CA ASP A 88 -25.18 2.85 -47.93
C ASP A 88 -24.87 3.86 -46.84
N THR A 89 -25.85 4.70 -46.51
CA THR A 89 -25.76 5.68 -45.44
C THR A 89 -25.87 5.04 -44.05
N ALA A 90 -26.24 3.78 -43.96
CA ALA A 90 -26.34 3.01 -42.71
C ALA A 90 -25.04 2.27 -42.45
N ARG A 91 -23.98 3.02 -42.08
CA ARG A 91 -22.70 2.44 -41.69
C ARG A 91 -22.62 2.33 -40.15
N PRO A 92 -21.98 1.26 -39.63
CA PRO A 92 -21.67 1.21 -38.18
C PRO A 92 -20.87 2.43 -37.76
N ALA A 93 -21.12 2.93 -36.54
CA ALA A 93 -20.39 4.08 -36.02
C ALA A 93 -18.91 3.75 -35.77
N ILE A 94 -18.62 2.50 -35.38
CA ILE A 94 -17.28 2.01 -35.07
C ILE A 94 -16.98 0.74 -35.88
N LEU A 95 -15.78 0.69 -36.47
CA LEU A 95 -15.25 -0.48 -37.14
C LEU A 95 -13.99 -0.94 -36.43
N VAL A 96 -13.98 -2.17 -35.91
CA VAL A 96 -12.82 -2.75 -35.24
C VAL A 96 -12.30 -3.95 -36.00
N GLY A 97 -10.99 -4.12 -36.04
CA GLY A 97 -10.43 -5.32 -36.68
C GLY A 97 -8.90 -5.38 -36.69
N THR A 98 -8.43 -6.60 -36.95
CA THR A 98 -7.01 -6.93 -37.02
C THR A 98 -6.58 -7.08 -38.47
N ILE A 99 -5.47 -6.46 -38.86
CA ILE A 99 -4.91 -6.63 -40.22
C ILE A 99 -4.63 -8.11 -40.51
N GLY A 100 -5.05 -8.59 -41.65
CA GLY A 100 -4.93 -10.01 -42.07
C GLY A 100 -6.01 -10.94 -41.49
N HIS A 101 -6.89 -10.46 -40.61
CA HIS A 101 -8.01 -11.20 -40.01
C HIS A 101 -9.36 -10.53 -40.32
N SER A 102 -9.40 -9.21 -40.40
CA SER A 102 -10.61 -8.46 -40.76
C SER A 102 -10.61 -8.06 -42.24
N ALA A 103 -11.55 -8.59 -43.01
CA ALA A 103 -11.73 -8.23 -44.41
C ALA A 103 -11.99 -6.74 -44.60
N ALA A 104 -12.68 -6.10 -43.64
CA ALA A 104 -12.97 -4.67 -43.70
C ALA A 104 -11.68 -3.85 -43.52
N ILE A 105 -10.82 -4.19 -42.57
CA ILE A 105 -9.53 -3.53 -42.40
C ILE A 105 -8.62 -3.75 -43.62
N ASP A 106 -8.53 -4.98 -44.10
CA ASP A 106 -7.70 -5.31 -45.29
C ASP A 106 -8.14 -4.56 -46.51
N GLN A 107 -9.46 -4.37 -46.68
CA GLN A 107 -10.00 -3.55 -47.76
C GLN A 107 -9.61 -2.07 -47.64
N LEU A 108 -9.69 -1.47 -46.43
CA LEU A 108 -9.23 -0.10 -46.19
C LEU A 108 -7.74 0.07 -46.46
N VAL A 109 -6.92 -0.93 -46.09
CA VAL A 109 -5.48 -0.94 -46.40
C VAL A 109 -5.25 -1.04 -47.92
N LYS A 110 -5.96 -1.93 -48.63
CA LYS A 110 -5.86 -2.08 -50.10
C LYS A 110 -6.27 -0.81 -50.84
N GLN A 111 -7.27 -0.11 -50.30
CA GLN A 111 -7.74 1.17 -50.86
C GLN A 111 -6.84 2.36 -50.48
N LYS A 112 -5.76 2.13 -49.70
CA LYS A 112 -4.84 3.15 -49.16
C LYS A 112 -5.51 4.19 -48.24
N ARG A 113 -6.66 3.84 -47.67
CA ARG A 113 -7.36 4.64 -46.65
C ARG A 113 -6.69 4.50 -45.30
N ILE A 114 -6.06 3.38 -45.03
CA ILE A 114 -5.16 3.11 -43.94
C ILE A 114 -3.76 2.85 -44.50
N ASN A 115 -2.76 3.50 -43.92
CA ASN A 115 -1.38 3.15 -44.23
C ASN A 115 -0.99 1.85 -43.55
N GLY A 116 -1.08 0.73 -44.25
CA GLY A 116 -0.79 -0.60 -43.74
C GLY A 116 0.63 -0.77 -43.18
N ASN A 117 1.60 0.07 -43.59
CA ASN A 117 2.97 0.03 -43.05
C ASN A 117 3.04 0.48 -41.58
N LEU A 118 2.04 1.20 -41.11
CA LEU A 118 1.96 1.56 -39.69
C LEU A 118 1.64 0.37 -38.79
N LEU A 119 1.04 -0.70 -39.35
CA LEU A 119 0.59 -1.88 -38.63
C LEU A 119 1.35 -3.16 -39.01
N LYS A 120 1.58 -3.38 -40.33
CA LYS A 120 2.15 -4.64 -40.81
C LYS A 120 3.54 -4.90 -40.24
N GLY A 121 3.70 -6.05 -39.61
CA GLY A 121 4.95 -6.47 -38.97
C GLY A 121 5.27 -5.73 -37.65
N LYS A 122 4.35 -4.92 -37.15
CA LYS A 122 4.44 -4.29 -35.85
C LYS A 122 3.88 -5.19 -34.76
N ARG A 123 4.35 -5.00 -33.53
CA ARG A 123 3.92 -5.78 -32.39
C ARG A 123 2.95 -4.98 -31.54
N GLU A 124 1.75 -5.53 -31.35
CA GLU A 124 0.75 -5.01 -30.42
C GLU A 124 0.42 -3.52 -30.62
N LYS A 125 0.56 -3.05 -31.86
CA LYS A 125 0.31 -1.67 -32.24
C LYS A 125 -1.11 -1.50 -32.76
N PHE A 126 -1.71 -0.38 -32.44
CA PHE A 126 -3.00 0.02 -33.00
C PHE A 126 -2.92 1.40 -33.63
N ILE A 127 -3.90 1.68 -34.47
CA ILE A 127 -4.28 3.02 -34.93
C ILE A 127 -5.77 3.22 -34.75
N ILE A 128 -6.14 4.44 -34.34
CA ILE A 128 -7.53 4.90 -34.28
C ILE A 128 -7.64 6.13 -35.18
N THR A 129 -8.63 6.12 -36.10
CA THR A 129 -8.80 7.22 -37.06
C THR A 129 -10.24 7.29 -37.57
N LEU A 130 -10.63 8.44 -38.08
CA LEU A 130 -11.92 8.62 -38.75
C LEU A 130 -11.80 8.40 -40.25
N ILE A 131 -12.62 7.52 -40.80
CA ILE A 131 -12.73 7.24 -42.22
C ILE A 131 -14.20 7.24 -42.62
N ASP A 132 -14.60 8.12 -43.57
CA ASP A 132 -15.97 8.21 -44.11
C ASP A 132 -17.08 8.27 -43.05
N GLY A 133 -16.84 9.01 -41.96
CA GLY A 133 -17.82 9.15 -40.89
C GLY A 133 -17.90 7.95 -39.93
N GLN A 134 -16.91 7.06 -39.97
CA GLN A 134 -16.77 5.92 -39.06
C GLN A 134 -15.49 6.06 -38.22
N LEU A 135 -15.56 5.69 -36.98
CA LEU A 135 -14.36 5.48 -36.14
C LEU A 135 -13.77 4.10 -36.46
N VAL A 136 -12.54 4.08 -36.94
CA VAL A 136 -11.84 2.84 -37.27
C VAL A 136 -10.75 2.55 -36.26
N ILE A 137 -10.80 1.39 -35.66
CA ILE A 137 -9.78 0.86 -34.73
C ILE A 137 -9.13 -0.35 -35.44
N ALA A 138 -7.88 -0.20 -35.82
CA ALA A 138 -7.14 -1.25 -36.52
C ALA A 138 -5.90 -1.65 -35.78
N GLY A 139 -5.73 -2.96 -35.52
CA GLY A 139 -4.54 -3.51 -34.85
C GLY A 139 -3.59 -4.22 -35.80
N SER A 140 -2.31 -4.24 -35.43
CA SER A 140 -1.26 -5.00 -36.11
C SER A 140 -1.37 -6.51 -35.88
N ASP A 141 -1.96 -6.88 -34.78
CA ASP A 141 -2.24 -8.23 -34.29
C ASP A 141 -3.44 -8.20 -33.33
N ARG A 142 -3.83 -9.38 -32.78
CA ARG A 142 -4.99 -9.48 -31.87
C ARG A 142 -4.90 -8.52 -30.68
N ARG A 143 -3.73 -8.38 -30.06
CA ARG A 143 -3.55 -7.50 -28.89
C ARG A 143 -3.52 -6.03 -29.29
N GLY A 144 -2.93 -5.70 -30.41
CA GLY A 144 -3.01 -4.33 -30.93
C GLY A 144 -4.46 -3.87 -31.10
N THR A 145 -5.34 -4.71 -31.66
CA THR A 145 -6.76 -4.39 -31.78
C THR A 145 -7.44 -4.26 -30.41
N ILE A 146 -7.19 -5.18 -29.49
CA ILE A 146 -7.71 -5.15 -28.11
C ILE A 146 -7.30 -3.85 -27.40
N TYR A 147 -6.04 -3.46 -27.49
CA TYR A 147 -5.54 -2.22 -26.87
C TYR A 147 -6.14 -0.97 -27.49
N GLY A 148 -6.36 -0.96 -28.80
CA GLY A 148 -7.07 0.13 -29.47
C GLY A 148 -8.52 0.26 -29.00
N ILE A 149 -9.20 -0.85 -28.75
CA ILE A 149 -10.56 -0.85 -28.18
C ILE A 149 -10.54 -0.29 -26.76
N TYR A 150 -9.64 -0.77 -25.91
CA TYR A 150 -9.53 -0.29 -24.53
C TYR A 150 -8.99 1.14 -24.43
N GLU A 151 -8.20 1.60 -25.42
CA GLU A 151 -7.84 3.02 -25.54
C GLU A 151 -9.09 3.90 -25.71
N LEU A 152 -10.02 3.51 -26.59
CA LEU A 152 -11.29 4.22 -26.73
C LEU A 152 -12.06 4.22 -25.39
N SER A 153 -12.15 3.08 -24.71
CA SER A 153 -12.79 3.00 -23.40
C SER A 153 -12.17 3.97 -22.39
N GLN A 154 -10.86 4.00 -22.33
CA GLN A 154 -10.12 4.88 -21.41
C GLN A 154 -10.31 6.35 -21.75
N GLN A 155 -10.30 6.71 -23.04
CA GLN A 155 -10.56 8.06 -23.53
C GLN A 155 -12.00 8.52 -23.25
N MET A 156 -12.96 7.58 -23.21
CA MET A 156 -14.32 7.84 -22.76
C MET A 156 -14.48 7.97 -21.24
N GLY A 157 -13.41 7.82 -20.47
CA GLY A 157 -13.43 7.94 -19.00
C GLY A 157 -13.66 6.63 -18.25
N VAL A 158 -13.61 5.47 -18.92
CA VAL A 158 -13.68 4.17 -18.24
C VAL A 158 -12.29 3.78 -17.75
N SER A 159 -12.06 3.86 -16.45
CA SER A 159 -10.80 3.43 -15.84
C SER A 159 -10.57 1.93 -16.03
N PRO A 160 -9.33 1.46 -16.24
CA PRO A 160 -9.00 0.04 -16.10
C PRO A 160 -9.43 -0.57 -14.78
N TRP A 161 -9.51 0.25 -13.73
CA TRP A 161 -9.87 -0.13 -12.36
C TRP A 161 -11.38 -0.01 -12.06
N TYR A 162 -12.23 0.20 -13.07
CA TYR A 162 -13.67 0.36 -12.90
C TYR A 162 -14.32 -0.80 -12.12
N ASP A 163 -13.84 -2.03 -12.33
CA ASP A 163 -14.35 -3.22 -11.66
C ASP A 163 -13.53 -3.56 -10.39
N TRP A 164 -12.20 -3.54 -10.48
CA TRP A 164 -11.32 -3.97 -9.38
C TRP A 164 -11.10 -2.93 -8.29
N ALA A 165 -11.47 -1.67 -8.51
CA ALA A 165 -11.42 -0.62 -7.49
C ALA A 165 -12.70 0.24 -7.47
N ASP A 166 -13.79 -0.24 -8.09
CA ASP A 166 -15.10 0.42 -8.13
C ASP A 166 -15.03 1.89 -8.60
N VAL A 167 -14.08 2.20 -9.50
CA VAL A 167 -13.97 3.54 -10.07
C VAL A 167 -15.21 3.85 -10.89
N PRO A 168 -15.98 4.88 -10.55
CA PRO A 168 -17.22 5.19 -11.24
C PRO A 168 -16.97 5.65 -12.66
N VAL A 169 -17.89 5.34 -13.56
CA VAL A 169 -17.92 5.86 -14.93
C VAL A 169 -18.79 7.10 -14.95
N GLU A 170 -18.21 8.25 -15.28
CA GLU A 170 -18.96 9.49 -15.42
C GLU A 170 -19.85 9.44 -16.64
N ARG A 171 -21.09 9.92 -16.51
CA ARG A 171 -22.09 9.89 -17.56
C ARG A 171 -22.07 11.15 -18.41
N HIS A 172 -22.09 10.97 -19.73
CA HIS A 172 -22.11 12.04 -20.72
C HIS A 172 -23.18 11.78 -21.77
N ASP A 173 -23.91 12.81 -22.14
CA ASP A 173 -24.99 12.68 -23.15
C ASP A 173 -24.46 12.45 -24.57
N SER A 174 -23.26 12.91 -24.85
CA SER A 174 -22.64 12.86 -26.19
C SER A 174 -21.20 12.39 -26.10
N ILE A 175 -20.80 11.54 -27.06
CA ILE A 175 -19.43 11.09 -27.24
C ILE A 175 -18.97 11.54 -28.64
N PHE A 176 -18.12 12.54 -28.70
CA PHE A 176 -17.53 13.02 -29.93
C PHE A 176 -16.12 12.48 -30.12
N VAL A 177 -15.74 12.26 -31.38
CA VAL A 177 -14.40 11.86 -31.77
C VAL A 177 -13.82 12.88 -32.76
N ASN A 178 -12.57 13.28 -32.50
CA ASN A 178 -11.84 14.21 -33.35
C ASN A 178 -11.06 13.49 -34.46
N LYS A 179 -10.88 14.17 -35.61
CA LYS A 179 -10.04 13.69 -36.73
C LYS A 179 -8.58 13.58 -36.28
N GLY A 180 -7.90 12.57 -36.77
CA GLY A 180 -6.49 12.32 -36.54
C GLY A 180 -6.12 10.87 -36.75
N ILE A 181 -4.85 10.56 -36.58
CA ILE A 181 -4.35 9.19 -36.51
C ILE A 181 -3.72 9.05 -35.11
N TYR A 182 -4.40 8.30 -34.26
CA TYR A 182 -4.01 8.10 -32.89
C TYR A 182 -3.38 6.71 -32.71
N THR A 183 -2.27 6.67 -32.01
CA THR A 183 -1.53 5.44 -31.74
C THR A 183 -0.64 5.67 -30.51
N ASP A 184 -0.31 4.62 -29.81
CA ASP A 184 0.63 4.67 -28.68
C ASP A 184 1.93 3.90 -28.94
N GLY A 185 2.19 3.59 -30.22
CA GLY A 185 3.40 2.89 -30.65
C GLY A 185 3.39 1.40 -30.40
N GLU A 186 4.58 0.84 -30.33
CA GLU A 186 4.84 -0.55 -29.93
C GLU A 186 5.34 -0.58 -28.50
N PRO A 187 4.97 -1.59 -27.68
CA PRO A 187 5.47 -1.68 -26.32
C PRO A 187 6.99 -1.86 -26.26
N ALA A 188 7.64 -1.20 -25.31
CA ALA A 188 9.07 -1.30 -25.11
C ALA A 188 9.48 -2.69 -24.61
N VAL A 189 8.73 -3.22 -23.62
CA VAL A 189 8.92 -4.57 -23.10
C VAL A 189 8.02 -5.56 -23.81
N ARG A 190 8.58 -6.66 -24.31
CA ARG A 190 7.83 -7.61 -25.14
C ARG A 190 6.73 -8.36 -24.39
N TYR A 191 7.06 -8.94 -23.23
CA TYR A 191 6.11 -9.62 -22.35
C TYR A 191 6.05 -8.88 -21.05
N ARG A 192 4.85 -8.53 -20.60
CA ARG A 192 4.63 -7.71 -19.40
C ARG A 192 3.35 -8.14 -18.71
N GLY A 193 3.46 -8.39 -17.42
CA GLY A 193 2.34 -8.94 -16.69
C GLY A 193 2.53 -8.96 -15.19
N ILE A 194 1.58 -9.62 -14.52
CA ILE A 194 1.54 -9.76 -13.07
C ILE A 194 1.66 -11.22 -12.67
N PHE A 195 2.12 -11.43 -11.47
CA PHE A 195 2.16 -12.70 -10.77
C PHE A 195 1.30 -12.62 -9.52
N LEU A 196 0.24 -13.42 -9.46
CA LEU A 196 -0.59 -13.61 -8.27
C LEU A 196 0.10 -14.63 -7.37
N ASN A 197 1.16 -14.19 -6.68
CA ASN A 197 2.05 -15.10 -5.97
C ASN A 197 1.41 -15.70 -4.73
N ASP A 198 0.62 -14.92 -4.00
CA ASP A 198 0.13 -15.30 -2.67
C ASP A 198 -1.36 -15.01 -2.52
N GLU A 199 -2.15 -15.99 -2.90
CA GLU A 199 -3.61 -15.90 -2.93
C GLU A 199 -4.30 -16.03 -1.56
N ALA A 200 -3.60 -16.52 -0.55
CA ALA A 200 -4.19 -16.77 0.77
C ALA A 200 -3.66 -15.79 1.84
N PRO A 201 -4.50 -15.34 2.77
CA PRO A 201 -5.92 -15.70 2.92
C PRO A 201 -6.89 -14.85 2.11
N CYS A 202 -6.46 -13.67 1.58
CA CYS A 202 -7.31 -12.62 1.06
C CYS A 202 -8.05 -13.04 -0.21
N LEU A 203 -7.32 -13.23 -1.29
CA LEU A 203 -7.90 -13.55 -2.60
C LEU A 203 -8.68 -14.86 -2.56
N THR A 204 -8.15 -15.87 -1.87
CA THR A 204 -8.84 -17.16 -1.68
C THR A 204 -10.18 -17.00 -0.96
N SER A 205 -10.23 -16.20 0.11
CA SER A 205 -11.46 -15.94 0.85
C SER A 205 -12.47 -15.19 0.00
N TRP A 206 -12.02 -14.16 -0.71
CA TRP A 206 -12.89 -13.39 -1.60
C TRP A 206 -13.42 -14.22 -2.77
N VAL A 207 -12.58 -15.04 -3.41
CA VAL A 207 -12.98 -15.94 -4.50
C VAL A 207 -14.02 -16.94 -4.01
N LYS A 208 -13.80 -17.54 -2.82
CA LYS A 208 -14.76 -18.45 -2.20
C LYS A 208 -16.13 -17.78 -1.96
N ASN A 209 -16.11 -16.55 -1.43
CA ASN A 209 -17.36 -15.81 -1.17
C ASN A 209 -18.05 -15.37 -2.45
N THR A 210 -17.30 -15.09 -3.52
CA THR A 210 -17.85 -14.55 -4.78
C THR A 210 -18.27 -15.64 -5.76
N TYR A 211 -17.47 -16.69 -5.91
CA TYR A 211 -17.67 -17.73 -6.94
C TYR A 211 -18.05 -19.10 -6.35
N GLY A 212 -17.88 -19.29 -5.05
CA GLY A 212 -18.17 -20.55 -4.35
C GLY A 212 -17.07 -21.61 -4.52
N THR A 213 -15.93 -21.27 -5.15
CA THR A 213 -14.78 -22.17 -5.36
C THR A 213 -13.66 -21.84 -4.37
N GLY A 214 -12.88 -22.85 -3.99
CA GLY A 214 -11.67 -22.64 -3.18
C GLY A 214 -10.43 -22.28 -4.03
N TYR A 215 -10.63 -21.92 -5.28
CA TYR A 215 -9.60 -21.63 -6.26
C TYR A 215 -10.15 -20.69 -7.34
N GLY A 216 -9.27 -20.01 -8.08
CA GLY A 216 -9.65 -19.20 -9.23
C GLY A 216 -10.08 -20.07 -10.41
N ASP A 217 -11.36 -20.00 -10.75
CA ASP A 217 -11.88 -20.60 -11.97
C ASP A 217 -11.82 -19.62 -13.16
N HIS A 218 -12.24 -20.06 -14.36
CA HIS A 218 -12.20 -19.23 -15.56
C HIS A 218 -12.99 -17.93 -15.45
N ARG A 219 -14.04 -17.86 -14.61
CA ARG A 219 -14.83 -16.63 -14.38
C ARG A 219 -14.02 -15.59 -13.62
N PHE A 220 -13.27 -16.04 -12.63
CA PHE A 220 -12.33 -15.19 -11.89
C PHE A 220 -11.19 -14.72 -12.80
N TYR A 221 -10.52 -15.66 -13.48
CA TYR A 221 -9.39 -15.31 -14.32
C TYR A 221 -9.78 -14.45 -15.52
N GLN A 222 -10.98 -14.62 -16.08
CA GLN A 222 -11.48 -13.74 -17.14
C GLN A 222 -11.49 -12.26 -16.71
N ARG A 223 -11.90 -11.98 -15.47
CA ARG A 223 -11.87 -10.60 -14.93
C ARG A 223 -10.44 -10.09 -14.71
N VAL A 224 -9.54 -10.98 -14.29
CA VAL A 224 -8.11 -10.61 -14.14
C VAL A 224 -7.48 -10.36 -15.50
N PHE A 225 -7.74 -11.22 -16.48
CA PHE A 225 -7.25 -11.04 -17.85
C PHE A 225 -7.76 -9.75 -18.49
N GLU A 226 -9.02 -9.41 -18.27
CA GLU A 226 -9.55 -8.12 -18.73
C GLU A 226 -8.79 -6.94 -18.12
N LEU A 227 -8.51 -6.96 -16.81
CA LEU A 227 -7.70 -5.94 -16.14
C LEU A 227 -6.30 -5.85 -16.76
N VAL A 228 -5.61 -6.99 -16.90
CA VAL A 228 -4.27 -7.04 -17.49
C VAL A 228 -4.26 -6.43 -18.89
N LEU A 229 -5.24 -6.77 -19.73
CA LEU A 229 -5.35 -6.25 -21.09
C LEU A 229 -5.72 -4.75 -21.13
N ARG A 230 -6.59 -4.28 -20.24
CA ARG A 230 -6.91 -2.85 -20.10
C ARG A 230 -5.69 -2.03 -19.66
N LEU A 231 -4.80 -2.62 -18.87
CA LEU A 231 -3.50 -2.06 -18.49
C LEU A 231 -2.39 -2.29 -19.53
N ARG A 232 -2.75 -2.80 -20.72
CA ARG A 232 -1.82 -3.12 -21.82
C ARG A 232 -0.76 -4.17 -21.44
N GLY A 233 -1.04 -4.99 -20.44
CA GLY A 233 -0.33 -6.22 -20.17
C GLY A 233 -0.71 -7.30 -21.17
N ASN A 234 0.12 -8.31 -21.30
CA ASN A 234 -0.11 -9.44 -22.23
C ASN A 234 0.23 -10.80 -21.64
N MET A 235 0.66 -10.85 -20.38
CA MET A 235 1.18 -12.06 -19.75
C MET A 235 0.73 -12.17 -18.31
N MET A 236 0.66 -13.41 -17.79
CA MET A 236 0.37 -13.65 -16.39
C MET A 236 1.06 -14.93 -15.87
N TRP A 237 1.50 -14.88 -14.62
CA TRP A 237 1.77 -16.04 -13.78
C TRP A 237 0.59 -16.20 -12.80
N PRO A 238 -0.08 -17.37 -12.80
CA PRO A 238 -1.24 -17.58 -11.95
C PRO A 238 -0.85 -17.84 -10.50
N ALA A 239 -1.82 -17.76 -9.60
CA ALA A 239 -1.71 -18.15 -8.20
C ALA A 239 -1.29 -19.62 -8.05
N MET A 240 -0.48 -19.93 -7.04
CA MET A 240 0.24 -21.20 -7.00
C MET A 240 0.35 -21.88 -5.64
N TRP A 241 0.20 -21.16 -4.53
CA TRP A 241 0.44 -21.79 -3.22
C TRP A 241 -0.68 -22.70 -2.76
N GLY A 242 -1.93 -22.35 -3.04
CA GLY A 242 -3.10 -23.20 -2.76
C GLY A 242 -3.81 -23.68 -4.03
N TRP A 243 -3.56 -23.03 -5.16
CA TRP A 243 -4.26 -23.26 -6.43
C TRP A 243 -3.40 -23.96 -7.47
N ALA A 244 -4.06 -24.57 -8.44
CA ALA A 244 -3.43 -25.19 -9.59
C ALA A 244 -4.17 -24.78 -10.86
N PHE A 245 -3.80 -23.65 -11.46
CA PHE A 245 -4.46 -23.00 -12.58
C PHE A 245 -4.96 -23.95 -13.68
N TYR A 246 -4.10 -24.88 -14.10
CA TYR A 246 -4.42 -25.81 -15.16
C TYR A 246 -5.25 -27.02 -14.70
N ALA A 247 -5.12 -27.43 -13.44
CA ALA A 247 -5.78 -28.64 -12.94
C ALA A 247 -7.11 -28.35 -12.23
N ASP A 248 -7.24 -27.17 -11.62
CA ASP A 248 -8.44 -26.79 -10.89
C ASP A 248 -9.60 -26.50 -11.85
N ASP A 249 -9.35 -25.84 -12.98
CA ASP A 249 -10.32 -25.59 -14.03
C ASP A 249 -9.68 -25.60 -15.42
N PRO A 250 -9.96 -26.60 -16.28
CA PRO A 250 -9.42 -26.69 -17.63
C PRO A 250 -9.81 -25.53 -18.56
N GLU A 251 -10.90 -24.80 -18.26
CA GLU A 251 -11.31 -23.62 -19.03
C GLU A 251 -10.41 -22.40 -18.77
N ASN A 252 -9.60 -22.39 -17.70
CA ASN A 252 -8.68 -21.31 -17.38
C ASN A 252 -7.69 -21.04 -18.53
N GLU A 253 -7.01 -22.07 -19.00
CA GLU A 253 -6.04 -21.98 -20.09
C GLU A 253 -6.67 -21.54 -21.40
N LYS A 254 -7.80 -22.14 -21.74
CA LYS A 254 -8.56 -21.80 -22.92
C LYS A 254 -9.01 -20.33 -22.89
N THR A 255 -9.53 -19.86 -21.75
CA THR A 255 -9.95 -18.48 -21.56
C THR A 255 -8.77 -17.51 -21.74
N ALA A 256 -7.60 -17.83 -21.18
CA ALA A 256 -6.38 -17.04 -21.35
C ALA A 256 -6.00 -16.91 -22.84
N ASP A 257 -5.92 -18.02 -23.55
CA ASP A 257 -5.53 -18.03 -24.97
C ASP A 257 -6.56 -17.31 -25.84
N GLU A 258 -7.85 -17.57 -25.63
CA GLU A 258 -8.93 -16.89 -26.34
C GLU A 258 -8.90 -15.37 -26.13
N MET A 259 -8.68 -14.90 -24.91
CA MET A 259 -8.59 -13.48 -24.60
C MET A 259 -7.29 -12.84 -25.08
N GLY A 260 -6.25 -13.62 -25.35
CA GLY A 260 -4.96 -13.14 -25.83
C GLY A 260 -3.93 -12.88 -24.72
N VAL A 261 -4.10 -13.50 -23.55
CA VAL A 261 -3.13 -13.45 -22.45
C VAL A 261 -2.19 -14.65 -22.55
N VAL A 262 -0.88 -14.36 -22.58
CA VAL A 262 0.18 -15.36 -22.59
C VAL A 262 0.33 -15.93 -21.19
N MET A 263 0.17 -17.23 -21.03
CA MET A 263 0.39 -17.86 -19.74
C MET A 263 1.84 -18.34 -19.58
N SER A 264 2.30 -18.31 -18.38
CA SER A 264 3.54 -18.94 -17.95
C SER A 264 3.38 -19.37 -16.50
N THR A 265 4.34 -20.08 -15.98
CA THR A 265 4.35 -20.54 -14.59
C THR A 265 5.54 -19.96 -13.85
N SER A 266 5.46 -19.91 -12.54
CA SER A 266 6.49 -19.26 -11.72
C SER A 266 7.85 -19.99 -11.80
N HIS A 267 8.84 -19.38 -11.17
CA HIS A 267 10.23 -19.80 -11.18
C HIS A 267 10.50 -21.21 -10.63
N HIS A 268 9.59 -21.78 -9.83
CA HIS A 268 9.71 -23.16 -9.32
C HIS A 268 8.63 -24.11 -9.87
N GLU A 269 7.89 -23.70 -10.88
CA GLU A 269 6.82 -24.45 -11.53
C GLU A 269 7.16 -24.76 -12.99
N PRO A 270 8.16 -25.63 -13.27
CA PRO A 270 8.62 -25.83 -14.64
C PRO A 270 7.63 -26.61 -15.50
N MET A 271 7.74 -26.42 -16.82
CA MET A 271 7.09 -27.21 -17.85
C MET A 271 5.58 -27.09 -17.89
N ALA A 272 5.06 -25.87 -17.70
CA ALA A 272 3.63 -25.55 -17.70
C ALA A 272 2.82 -26.42 -16.71
N ARG A 273 3.40 -26.66 -15.54
CA ARG A 273 2.78 -27.42 -14.45
C ARG A 273 2.71 -26.54 -13.21
N ASN A 274 1.61 -26.63 -12.48
CA ASN A 274 1.54 -26.00 -11.17
C ASN A 274 2.13 -26.91 -10.10
N HIS A 275 2.85 -26.32 -9.15
CA HIS A 275 3.45 -27.06 -8.04
C HIS A 275 2.39 -27.87 -7.26
N GLN A 276 1.20 -27.29 -7.08
CA GLN A 276 0.09 -27.95 -6.38
C GLN A 276 -0.41 -29.21 -7.09
N GLU A 277 -0.27 -29.34 -8.40
CA GLU A 277 -0.59 -30.59 -9.11
C GLU A 277 0.30 -31.74 -8.60
N TYR A 278 1.59 -31.44 -8.36
CA TYR A 278 2.51 -32.39 -7.79
C TYR A 278 2.27 -32.62 -6.30
N ALA A 279 2.14 -31.55 -5.52
CA ALA A 279 2.00 -31.59 -4.07
C ALA A 279 0.76 -32.40 -3.64
N ARG A 280 -0.37 -32.20 -4.31
CA ARG A 280 -1.63 -32.93 -4.04
C ARG A 280 -1.54 -34.42 -4.34
N ASN A 281 -0.66 -34.86 -5.27
CA ASN A 281 -0.50 -36.23 -5.73
C ASN A 281 0.91 -36.79 -5.47
N ARG A 282 1.59 -36.26 -4.46
CA ARG A 282 3.00 -36.59 -4.13
C ARG A 282 3.26 -38.12 -4.01
N LYS A 283 2.32 -38.87 -3.43
CA LYS A 283 2.43 -40.33 -3.31
C LYS A 283 2.48 -41.01 -4.67
N GLY A 284 1.75 -40.53 -5.67
CA GLY A 284 1.73 -41.08 -7.03
C GLY A 284 2.94 -40.66 -7.86
N TRP A 285 3.45 -39.44 -7.67
CA TRP A 285 4.59 -38.92 -8.42
C TRP A 285 5.94 -39.31 -7.83
N GLY A 286 6.04 -39.62 -6.53
CA GLY A 286 7.28 -39.89 -5.80
C GLY A 286 7.97 -38.58 -5.33
N PRO A 287 9.28 -38.62 -4.96
CA PRO A 287 9.99 -37.48 -4.45
C PRO A 287 10.27 -36.42 -5.54
N TRP A 288 10.19 -35.12 -5.19
CA TRP A 288 10.64 -34.02 -6.05
C TRP A 288 12.16 -33.93 -6.07
N ASN A 289 12.80 -34.95 -6.67
CA ASN A 289 14.23 -35.05 -6.75
C ASN A 289 14.61 -35.68 -8.09
N TYR A 290 15.24 -34.90 -8.96
CA TYR A 290 15.50 -35.35 -10.33
C TYR A 290 16.48 -36.49 -10.43
N GLN A 291 17.45 -36.61 -9.53
CA GLN A 291 18.40 -37.73 -9.54
C GLN A 291 17.74 -39.07 -9.15
N LYS A 292 16.79 -39.03 -8.21
CA LYS A 292 16.13 -40.21 -7.67
C LYS A 292 14.83 -40.59 -8.38
N ASN A 293 14.19 -39.64 -9.06
CA ASN A 293 12.84 -39.78 -9.61
C ASN A 293 12.71 -39.26 -11.05
N LYS A 294 13.78 -39.29 -11.83
CA LYS A 294 13.86 -38.72 -13.18
C LYS A 294 12.68 -39.13 -14.08
N THR A 295 12.34 -40.40 -14.16
CA THR A 295 11.32 -40.93 -15.08
C THR A 295 9.94 -40.35 -14.79
N ASN A 296 9.52 -40.29 -13.52
CA ASN A 296 8.20 -39.74 -13.18
C ASN A 296 8.17 -38.23 -13.35
N LEU A 297 9.25 -37.54 -13.05
CA LEU A 297 9.34 -36.07 -13.27
C LEU A 297 9.31 -35.74 -14.76
N GLN A 298 9.99 -36.51 -15.60
CA GLN A 298 9.89 -36.36 -17.06
C GLN A 298 8.48 -36.61 -17.57
N LYS A 299 7.76 -37.61 -17.05
CA LYS A 299 6.35 -37.85 -17.36
C LYS A 299 5.50 -36.67 -16.93
N PHE A 300 5.68 -36.19 -15.72
CA PHE A 300 4.99 -34.98 -15.17
C PHE A 300 5.20 -33.76 -16.07
N PHE A 301 6.44 -33.48 -16.45
CA PHE A 301 6.78 -32.42 -17.37
C PHE A 301 6.17 -32.56 -18.76
N ARG A 302 6.17 -33.79 -19.29
CA ARG A 302 5.60 -34.09 -20.61
C ARG A 302 4.11 -33.79 -20.65
N GLU A 303 3.36 -34.22 -19.66
CA GLU A 303 1.92 -33.96 -19.54
C GLU A 303 1.59 -32.45 -19.52
N GLY A 304 2.42 -31.61 -18.90
CA GLY A 304 2.27 -30.16 -18.93
C GLY A 304 2.43 -29.57 -20.33
N ILE A 305 3.44 -30.02 -21.08
CA ILE A 305 3.68 -29.57 -22.46
C ILE A 305 2.60 -30.10 -23.43
N GLU A 306 2.11 -31.31 -23.23
CA GLU A 306 0.99 -31.88 -24.02
C GLU A 306 -0.28 -31.02 -23.87
N ARG A 307 -0.57 -30.60 -22.63
CA ARG A 307 -1.73 -29.74 -22.30
C ARG A 307 -1.63 -28.38 -22.99
N MET A 308 -0.49 -27.73 -22.92
CA MET A 308 -0.32 -26.36 -23.48
C MET A 308 -0.23 -26.33 -25.02
N LYS A 309 -0.21 -27.48 -25.67
CA LYS A 309 -0.05 -27.56 -27.12
C LYS A 309 -1.19 -26.85 -27.84
N GLY A 310 -0.84 -25.85 -28.63
CA GLY A 310 -1.81 -25.06 -29.42
C GLY A 310 -2.22 -23.76 -28.77
N THR A 311 -1.77 -23.46 -27.56
CA THR A 311 -1.97 -22.18 -26.87
C THR A 311 -0.70 -21.33 -26.86
N GLU A 312 -0.83 -20.02 -26.65
CA GLU A 312 0.33 -19.11 -26.57
C GLU A 312 0.87 -19.07 -25.14
N GLN A 313 2.02 -19.69 -24.93
CA GLN A 313 2.65 -19.78 -23.60
C GLN A 313 4.15 -19.51 -23.66
N ILE A 314 4.72 -19.16 -22.50
CA ILE A 314 6.16 -19.13 -22.25
C ILE A 314 6.46 -20.25 -21.24
N VAL A 315 7.25 -21.21 -21.63
CA VAL A 315 7.56 -22.36 -20.77
C VAL A 315 8.68 -22.01 -19.80
N THR A 316 8.39 -22.08 -18.52
CA THR A 316 9.42 -22.03 -17.47
C THR A 316 10.22 -23.32 -17.50
N ILE A 317 11.55 -23.19 -17.56
CA ILE A 317 12.49 -24.31 -17.54
C ILE A 317 13.41 -24.23 -16.33
N GLY A 318 14.15 -25.28 -16.07
CA GLY A 318 14.96 -25.45 -14.87
C GLY A 318 14.17 -26.15 -13.78
N MET A 319 14.66 -26.11 -12.57
CA MET A 319 14.02 -26.75 -11.42
C MET A 319 14.61 -26.14 -10.14
N ARG A 320 13.77 -25.93 -9.13
CA ARG A 320 14.18 -25.68 -7.75
C ARG A 320 13.84 -26.90 -6.87
N GLY A 321 14.18 -26.85 -5.61
CA GLY A 321 13.76 -27.84 -4.63
C GLY A 321 12.26 -27.81 -4.38
N ASP A 322 11.78 -28.77 -3.62
CA ASP A 322 10.37 -28.89 -3.28
C ASP A 322 9.93 -27.71 -2.38
N GLY A 323 8.77 -27.11 -2.71
CA GLY A 323 8.26 -25.98 -1.92
C GLY A 323 9.06 -24.69 -2.04
N ASP A 324 9.66 -24.41 -3.21
CA ASP A 324 10.48 -23.22 -3.48
C ASP A 324 11.80 -23.14 -2.68
N GLU A 325 12.29 -24.28 -2.22
CA GLU A 325 13.57 -24.38 -1.54
C GLU A 325 14.74 -24.55 -2.52
N ALA A 326 15.96 -24.43 -2.02
CA ALA A 326 17.15 -24.75 -2.81
C ALA A 326 17.20 -26.25 -3.12
N MET A 327 17.59 -26.62 -4.35
CA MET A 327 17.66 -28.02 -4.77
C MET A 327 18.82 -28.77 -4.11
N SER A 328 19.90 -28.08 -3.73
CA SER A 328 21.08 -28.60 -3.04
C SER A 328 21.78 -27.45 -2.30
N GLU A 329 22.63 -27.79 -1.31
CA GLU A 329 23.43 -26.79 -0.57
C GLU A 329 24.45 -26.05 -1.47
N GLU A 330 24.96 -26.76 -2.50
CA GLU A 330 25.86 -26.18 -3.49
C GLU A 330 25.23 -26.22 -4.89
N ALA A 331 25.57 -25.25 -5.74
CA ALA A 331 25.09 -25.18 -7.11
C ALA A 331 25.64 -26.36 -7.97
N ASP A 332 24.82 -27.36 -8.22
CA ASP A 332 25.13 -28.46 -9.15
C ASP A 332 24.78 -28.06 -10.60
N THR A 333 25.71 -27.40 -11.26
CA THR A 333 25.54 -26.93 -12.64
C THR A 333 25.37 -28.05 -13.65
N LYS A 334 25.95 -29.24 -13.39
CA LYS A 334 25.82 -30.40 -14.26
C LYS A 334 24.41 -30.99 -14.19
N LEU A 335 23.87 -31.14 -12.99
CA LEU A 335 22.50 -31.60 -12.79
C LEU A 335 21.50 -30.66 -13.46
N MET A 336 21.62 -29.35 -13.21
CA MET A 336 20.74 -28.36 -13.81
C MET A 336 20.82 -28.33 -15.35
N THR A 337 22.02 -28.43 -15.91
CA THR A 337 22.21 -28.54 -17.36
C THR A 337 21.49 -29.78 -17.93
N ASN A 338 21.57 -30.93 -17.24
CA ASN A 338 20.89 -32.18 -17.66
C ASN A 338 19.36 -32.02 -17.59
N ILE A 339 18.86 -31.36 -16.53
CA ILE A 339 17.42 -31.10 -16.39
C ILE A 339 16.94 -30.24 -17.55
N ILE A 340 17.57 -29.11 -17.84
CA ILE A 340 17.20 -28.21 -18.92
C ILE A 340 17.26 -28.92 -20.27
N ASN A 341 18.29 -29.73 -20.54
CA ASN A 341 18.38 -30.45 -21.78
C ASN A 341 17.24 -31.48 -21.94
N ASP A 342 16.91 -32.20 -20.88
CA ASP A 342 15.80 -33.17 -20.90
C ASP A 342 14.45 -32.44 -21.08
N GLN A 343 14.23 -31.32 -20.41
CA GLN A 343 13.03 -30.51 -20.57
C GLN A 343 12.90 -29.99 -22.01
N ARG A 344 13.97 -29.46 -22.59
CA ARG A 344 13.98 -29.00 -23.98
C ARG A 344 13.73 -30.12 -24.99
N LYS A 345 14.22 -31.33 -24.71
CA LYS A 345 13.91 -32.50 -25.51
C LYS A 345 12.42 -32.84 -25.44
N ILE A 346 11.84 -32.82 -24.25
CA ILE A 346 10.38 -33.03 -24.08
C ILE A 346 9.57 -31.98 -24.85
N ILE A 347 9.97 -30.70 -24.80
CA ILE A 347 9.32 -29.62 -25.54
C ILE A 347 9.35 -29.94 -27.05
N ALA A 348 10.52 -30.33 -27.59
CA ALA A 348 10.66 -30.64 -29.00
C ALA A 348 9.85 -31.88 -29.40
N ASP A 349 9.91 -32.94 -28.63
CA ASP A 349 9.20 -34.20 -28.89
C ASP A 349 7.67 -34.01 -28.90
N VAL A 350 7.14 -33.22 -27.94
CA VAL A 350 5.69 -33.02 -27.81
C VAL A 350 5.16 -32.05 -28.85
N THR A 351 5.87 -30.94 -29.07
CA THR A 351 5.40 -29.90 -30.01
C THR A 351 5.66 -30.26 -31.46
N GLY A 352 6.56 -31.20 -31.74
CA GLY A 352 6.99 -31.53 -33.09
C GLY A 352 7.82 -30.46 -33.77
N ARG A 353 8.36 -29.50 -32.98
CA ARG A 353 9.17 -28.36 -33.41
C ARG A 353 10.50 -28.33 -32.67
N LYS A 354 11.45 -27.55 -33.18
CA LYS A 354 12.66 -27.31 -32.40
C LYS A 354 12.31 -26.62 -31.07
N ALA A 355 12.97 -26.98 -30.00
CA ALA A 355 12.74 -26.33 -28.68
C ALA A 355 12.89 -24.80 -28.74
N SER A 356 13.77 -24.30 -29.62
CA SER A 356 13.98 -22.86 -29.85
C SER A 356 12.79 -22.12 -30.48
N GLU A 357 11.81 -22.85 -31.00
CA GLU A 357 10.58 -22.28 -31.59
C GLU A 357 9.46 -22.11 -30.54
N THR A 358 9.64 -22.69 -29.36
CA THR A 358 8.76 -22.50 -28.20
C THR A 358 9.41 -21.50 -27.23
N PRO A 359 8.77 -20.37 -26.93
CA PRO A 359 9.34 -19.42 -25.98
C PRO A 359 9.60 -20.06 -24.61
N GLN A 360 10.76 -19.84 -24.07
CA GLN A 360 11.20 -20.39 -22.79
C GLN A 360 11.80 -19.31 -21.91
N VAL A 361 11.61 -19.46 -20.60
CA VAL A 361 12.20 -18.58 -19.58
C VAL A 361 12.88 -19.41 -18.51
N TRP A 362 14.04 -18.98 -18.05
CA TRP A 362 14.72 -19.51 -16.88
C TRP A 362 14.95 -18.38 -15.87
N ALA A 363 14.35 -18.52 -14.70
CA ALA A 363 14.44 -17.53 -13.64
C ALA A 363 15.71 -17.73 -12.81
N LEU A 364 16.52 -16.70 -12.75
CA LEU A 364 17.75 -16.63 -11.96
C LEU A 364 17.42 -16.08 -10.56
N TYR A 365 16.58 -16.82 -9.82
CA TYR A 365 16.07 -16.40 -8.51
C TYR A 365 16.87 -17.05 -7.39
N LYS A 366 17.22 -16.27 -6.36
CA LYS A 366 17.99 -16.71 -5.19
C LYS A 366 19.26 -17.47 -5.61
N GLU A 367 19.42 -18.72 -5.14
CA GLU A 367 20.57 -19.59 -5.42
C GLU A 367 20.72 -19.93 -6.91
N VAL A 368 19.66 -19.84 -7.71
CA VAL A 368 19.75 -20.14 -9.15
C VAL A 368 20.64 -19.12 -9.87
N MET A 369 20.79 -17.90 -9.37
CA MET A 369 21.74 -16.92 -9.85
C MET A 369 23.19 -17.48 -9.79
N ASP A 370 23.52 -18.21 -8.74
CA ASP A 370 24.87 -18.77 -8.54
C ASP A 370 25.20 -19.81 -9.62
N TYR A 371 24.23 -20.57 -10.15
CA TYR A 371 24.47 -21.47 -11.27
C TYR A 371 24.97 -20.72 -12.50
N TYR A 372 24.32 -19.61 -12.81
CA TYR A 372 24.71 -18.75 -13.92
C TYR A 372 26.06 -18.09 -13.69
N ASP A 373 26.32 -17.54 -12.53
CA ASP A 373 27.54 -16.84 -12.17
C ASP A 373 28.74 -17.79 -12.08
N LYS A 374 28.52 -19.06 -11.76
CA LYS A 374 29.54 -20.14 -11.87
C LYS A 374 29.82 -20.57 -13.31
N GLY A 375 29.25 -19.89 -14.30
CA GLY A 375 29.52 -20.10 -15.73
C GLY A 375 28.70 -21.18 -16.40
N MET A 376 27.55 -21.57 -15.81
CA MET A 376 26.64 -22.51 -16.47
C MET A 376 26.21 -21.92 -17.83
N LYS A 377 26.31 -22.71 -18.88
CA LYS A 377 25.90 -22.33 -20.22
C LYS A 377 24.41 -22.58 -20.38
N VAL A 378 23.70 -21.55 -20.77
CA VAL A 378 22.25 -21.60 -21.10
C VAL A 378 22.08 -21.50 -22.60
N PRO A 379 21.14 -22.23 -23.22
CA PRO A 379 20.85 -22.10 -24.64
C PRO A 379 20.50 -20.67 -25.03
N ASP A 380 21.06 -20.20 -26.14
CA ASP A 380 20.96 -18.81 -26.61
C ASP A 380 19.54 -18.26 -26.81
N ASP A 381 18.57 -19.14 -27.02
CA ASP A 381 17.17 -18.83 -27.30
C ASP A 381 16.29 -18.70 -26.04
N VAL A 382 16.82 -19.08 -24.88
CA VAL A 382 16.09 -19.01 -23.59
C VAL A 382 16.15 -17.59 -23.03
N THR A 383 15.03 -17.06 -22.63
CA THR A 383 15.00 -15.77 -21.91
C THR A 383 15.55 -15.97 -20.48
N LEU A 384 16.54 -15.14 -20.11
CA LEU A 384 17.11 -15.13 -18.76
C LEU A 384 16.38 -14.11 -17.92
N LEU A 385 15.73 -14.55 -16.86
CA LEU A 385 14.90 -13.70 -15.99
C LEU A 385 15.67 -13.37 -14.73
N LEU A 386 16.14 -12.14 -14.63
CA LEU A 386 16.76 -11.60 -13.41
C LEU A 386 15.68 -11.25 -12.40
N CYS A 387 16.07 -11.21 -11.14
CA CYS A 387 15.17 -10.90 -10.04
C CYS A 387 15.72 -9.74 -9.22
N ASP A 388 14.81 -9.01 -8.56
CA ASP A 388 15.19 -8.07 -7.52
C ASP A 388 15.56 -8.82 -6.22
N ASP A 389 15.79 -8.08 -5.14
CA ASP A 389 16.09 -8.61 -3.81
C ASP A 389 14.83 -8.92 -2.97
N ASN A 390 13.67 -9.01 -3.59
CA ASN A 390 12.33 -9.14 -3.02
C ASN A 390 11.78 -7.84 -2.36
N TRP A 391 12.56 -6.77 -2.38
CA TRP A 391 12.21 -5.47 -1.77
C TRP A 391 12.35 -4.32 -2.78
N GLY A 392 12.32 -4.64 -4.07
CA GLY A 392 12.33 -3.66 -5.14
C GLY A 392 13.69 -3.15 -5.56
N ASN A 393 14.79 -3.83 -5.22
CA ASN A 393 16.13 -3.48 -5.68
C ASN A 393 16.65 -4.49 -6.70
N VAL A 394 16.93 -4.06 -7.92
CA VAL A 394 17.52 -4.90 -8.97
C VAL A 394 18.90 -5.37 -8.56
N ARG A 395 19.05 -6.68 -8.36
CA ARG A 395 20.31 -7.28 -7.85
C ARG A 395 21.46 -7.26 -8.85
N ARG A 396 21.13 -7.30 -10.15
CA ARG A 396 22.10 -7.45 -11.23
C ARG A 396 21.52 -6.98 -12.56
N VAL A 397 22.40 -6.46 -13.41
CA VAL A 397 22.09 -6.18 -14.81
C VAL A 397 23.08 -6.90 -15.73
N PRO A 398 22.70 -7.27 -16.96
CA PRO A 398 23.62 -7.92 -17.89
C PRO A 398 24.73 -6.96 -18.33
N ASN A 399 25.96 -7.46 -18.36
CA ASN A 399 27.09 -6.72 -18.90
C ASN A 399 27.03 -6.63 -20.44
N ALA A 400 27.95 -5.88 -21.06
CA ALA A 400 27.97 -5.63 -22.52
C ALA A 400 28.05 -6.93 -23.36
N LYS A 401 28.69 -8.00 -22.87
CA LYS A 401 28.76 -9.30 -23.53
C LYS A 401 27.45 -10.07 -23.37
N GLU A 402 26.92 -10.09 -22.18
CA GLU A 402 25.68 -10.79 -21.83
C GLU A 402 24.47 -10.19 -22.52
N ARG A 403 24.43 -8.86 -22.75
CA ARG A 403 23.37 -8.19 -23.54
C ARG A 403 23.21 -8.72 -24.99
N LYS A 404 24.21 -9.46 -25.51
CA LYS A 404 24.14 -10.10 -26.83
C LYS A 404 23.39 -11.44 -26.81
N HIS A 405 22.94 -11.94 -25.67
CA HIS A 405 22.19 -13.15 -25.53
C HIS A 405 20.84 -13.05 -26.30
N LYS A 406 20.61 -13.95 -27.25
CA LYS A 406 19.49 -13.84 -28.21
C LYS A 406 18.12 -14.00 -27.57
N GLY A 407 18.02 -14.83 -26.55
CA GLY A 407 16.80 -15.06 -25.75
C GLY A 407 16.36 -13.79 -25.02
N GLY A 408 17.30 -12.85 -24.82
CA GLY A 408 17.07 -11.59 -24.13
C GLY A 408 16.99 -11.76 -22.62
N TRP A 409 16.77 -10.64 -21.95
CA TRP A 409 16.74 -10.53 -20.50
C TRP A 409 15.37 -10.06 -20.02
N GLY A 410 14.92 -10.64 -18.93
CA GLY A 410 13.71 -10.26 -18.22
C GLY A 410 13.96 -9.86 -16.78
N LEU A 411 12.93 -9.30 -16.14
CA LEU A 411 12.92 -8.88 -14.74
C LEU A 411 11.70 -9.47 -14.03
N TYR A 412 11.93 -10.10 -12.90
CA TYR A 412 10.95 -10.46 -11.89
C TYR A 412 11.07 -9.47 -10.73
N TYR A 413 10.07 -8.63 -10.54
CA TYR A 413 10.07 -7.51 -9.61
C TYR A 413 8.97 -7.65 -8.56
N HIS A 414 9.22 -7.21 -7.32
CA HIS A 414 8.30 -7.40 -6.20
C HIS A 414 7.74 -6.06 -5.70
N VAL A 415 6.42 -6.05 -5.44
CA VAL A 415 5.73 -5.04 -4.60
C VAL A 415 5.00 -5.70 -3.43
N ASP A 416 5.00 -7.03 -3.40
CA ASP A 416 4.56 -7.93 -2.36
C ASP A 416 5.64 -9.00 -2.12
N TYR A 417 5.78 -9.47 -0.89
CA TYR A 417 6.77 -10.49 -0.56
C TYR A 417 6.31 -11.42 0.56
N VAL A 418 6.54 -12.70 0.36
CA VAL A 418 6.43 -13.74 1.38
C VAL A 418 7.80 -14.31 1.68
N GLY A 419 8.29 -14.08 2.90
CA GLY A 419 9.60 -14.58 3.31
C GLY A 419 10.25 -13.76 4.43
N ALA A 420 11.51 -14.13 4.74
CA ALA A 420 12.29 -13.50 5.80
C ALA A 420 12.71 -12.05 5.44
N PRO A 421 12.81 -11.14 6.41
CA PRO A 421 12.58 -11.31 7.85
C PRO A 421 11.11 -11.35 8.24
N ARG A 422 10.22 -10.76 7.46
CA ARG A 422 8.76 -10.71 7.59
C ARG A 422 8.12 -10.66 6.21
N ASN A 423 6.87 -11.08 6.14
CA ASN A 423 6.03 -10.85 4.97
C ASN A 423 5.79 -9.35 4.75
N SER A 424 5.42 -8.98 3.54
CA SER A 424 4.94 -7.66 3.15
C SER A 424 3.73 -7.86 2.23
N LYS A 425 2.55 -8.04 2.82
CA LYS A 425 1.32 -8.50 2.15
C LYS A 425 0.14 -7.56 2.33
N MET A 426 0.01 -6.96 3.54
CA MET A 426 -1.21 -6.26 3.94
C MET A 426 -1.49 -5.02 3.11
N LEU A 427 -0.47 -4.22 2.82
CA LEU A 427 -0.60 -2.93 2.15
C LEU A 427 0.55 -2.66 1.18
N ASN A 428 0.29 -1.79 0.21
CA ASN A 428 1.36 -1.23 -0.61
C ASN A 428 2.31 -0.39 0.26
N VAL A 429 3.58 -0.80 0.27
CA VAL A 429 4.68 -0.13 0.99
C VAL A 429 5.76 0.38 0.03
N THR A 430 5.48 0.40 -1.26
CA THR A 430 6.45 0.76 -2.29
C THR A 430 6.40 2.26 -2.58
N PRO A 431 7.48 3.03 -2.30
CA PRO A 431 7.56 4.42 -2.71
C PRO A 431 7.46 4.55 -4.23
N VAL A 432 6.68 5.51 -4.73
CA VAL A 432 6.41 5.70 -6.17
C VAL A 432 7.69 5.79 -7.02
N GLN A 433 8.72 6.43 -6.49
CA GLN A 433 9.97 6.66 -7.21
C GLN A 433 10.86 5.42 -7.30
N ASN A 434 10.68 4.46 -6.40
CA ASN A 434 11.53 3.27 -6.36
C ASN A 434 11.34 2.36 -7.59
N PRO A 435 10.12 1.95 -7.99
CA PRO A 435 9.92 1.20 -9.23
C PRO A 435 10.40 1.99 -10.45
N TRP A 436 10.12 3.30 -10.53
CA TRP A 436 10.58 4.11 -11.64
C TRP A 436 12.10 4.08 -11.81
N GLU A 437 12.85 4.28 -10.74
CA GLU A 437 14.33 4.28 -10.78
C GLU A 437 14.87 2.90 -11.17
N GLN A 438 14.37 1.83 -10.52
CA GLN A 438 14.87 0.47 -10.71
C GLN A 438 14.46 -0.13 -12.06
N LEU A 439 13.26 0.17 -12.55
CA LEU A 439 12.82 -0.28 -13.87
C LEU A 439 13.52 0.49 -14.99
N THR A 440 13.84 1.77 -14.78
CA THR A 440 14.69 2.55 -15.69
C THR A 440 16.09 1.96 -15.74
N LEU A 441 16.70 1.66 -14.58
CA LEU A 441 17.99 0.97 -14.50
C LEU A 441 17.97 -0.35 -15.30
N ALA A 442 16.96 -1.16 -15.10
CA ALA A 442 16.82 -2.43 -15.80
C ALA A 442 16.69 -2.25 -17.32
N TYR A 443 15.79 -1.37 -17.75
CA TYR A 443 15.53 -1.14 -19.18
C TYR A 443 16.75 -0.58 -19.92
N GLU A 444 17.43 0.40 -19.36
CA GLU A 444 18.64 1.00 -19.96
C GLU A 444 19.80 0.00 -20.09
N ASN A 445 19.80 -1.04 -19.28
CA ASN A 445 20.76 -2.13 -19.36
C ASN A 445 20.31 -3.31 -20.23
N GLY A 446 19.22 -3.16 -21.01
CA GLY A 446 18.80 -4.15 -22.00
C GLY A 446 17.92 -5.26 -21.43
N ILE A 447 17.28 -5.03 -20.31
CA ILE A 447 16.27 -5.94 -19.75
C ILE A 447 14.91 -5.50 -20.28
N ASP A 448 14.52 -5.99 -21.45
CA ASP A 448 13.32 -5.57 -22.21
C ASP A 448 12.49 -6.74 -22.76
N ARG A 449 12.91 -7.97 -22.47
CA ARG A 449 12.22 -9.14 -23.04
C ARG A 449 10.96 -9.52 -22.29
N LEU A 450 11.00 -9.55 -20.98
CA LEU A 450 9.91 -9.96 -20.10
C LEU A 450 9.99 -9.24 -18.76
N TRP A 451 8.91 -8.55 -18.38
CA TRP A 451 8.74 -8.00 -17.05
C TRP A 451 7.53 -8.62 -16.37
N ILE A 452 7.72 -9.18 -15.20
CA ILE A 452 6.67 -9.78 -14.38
C ILE A 452 6.69 -9.16 -12.98
N LEU A 453 5.57 -8.64 -12.54
CA LEU A 453 5.38 -8.01 -11.25
C LEU A 453 4.74 -8.96 -10.26
N ASN A 454 5.44 -9.29 -9.19
CA ASN A 454 4.83 -9.98 -8.06
C ASN A 454 3.94 -8.99 -7.28
N VAL A 455 2.65 -9.27 -7.23
CA VAL A 455 1.66 -8.42 -6.57
C VAL A 455 1.01 -9.10 -5.35
N GLY A 456 1.36 -10.37 -5.08
CA GLY A 456 0.69 -11.20 -4.08
C GLY A 456 -0.78 -11.36 -4.45
N ASP A 457 -1.58 -10.45 -3.94
CA ASP A 457 -2.97 -10.20 -4.33
C ASP A 457 -3.08 -8.98 -5.27
N LEU A 458 -4.24 -8.75 -5.86
CA LEU A 458 -4.49 -7.57 -6.67
C LEU A 458 -4.71 -6.29 -5.84
N LYS A 459 -5.10 -6.44 -4.60
CA LYS A 459 -5.49 -5.35 -3.70
C LYS A 459 -4.70 -5.42 -2.39
N PRO A 460 -4.24 -4.28 -1.90
CA PRO A 460 -4.37 -2.91 -2.47
C PRO A 460 -3.14 -2.49 -3.30
N MET A 461 -2.94 -3.11 -4.46
CA MET A 461 -1.77 -2.90 -5.33
C MET A 461 -2.12 -2.15 -6.63
N GLU A 462 -3.25 -1.44 -6.68
CA GLU A 462 -3.77 -0.80 -7.88
C GLU A 462 -2.77 0.17 -8.52
N TYR A 463 -2.18 1.06 -7.72
CA TYR A 463 -1.25 2.04 -8.24
C TYR A 463 0.10 1.44 -8.68
N PRO A 464 0.80 0.61 -7.88
CA PRO A 464 2.05 0.00 -8.33
C PRO A 464 1.88 -0.89 -9.57
N ILE A 465 0.75 -1.60 -9.72
CA ILE A 465 0.45 -2.37 -10.93
C ILE A 465 0.34 -1.44 -12.14
N SER A 466 -0.41 -0.35 -12.03
CA SER A 466 -0.58 0.63 -13.11
C SER A 466 0.75 1.26 -13.51
N GLN A 467 1.53 1.71 -12.55
CA GLN A 467 2.86 2.31 -12.79
C GLN A 467 3.81 1.33 -13.49
N PHE A 468 3.85 0.08 -13.03
CA PHE A 468 4.69 -0.95 -13.63
C PHE A 468 4.29 -1.22 -15.09
N MET A 469 2.99 -1.35 -15.38
CA MET A 469 2.50 -1.60 -16.73
C MET A 469 2.76 -0.43 -17.68
N ASP A 470 2.55 0.80 -17.22
CA ASP A 470 2.82 2.00 -18.01
C ASP A 470 4.32 2.14 -18.32
N MET A 471 5.18 1.84 -17.37
CA MET A 471 6.62 1.81 -17.59
C MET A 471 7.04 0.68 -18.53
N ALA A 472 6.43 -0.51 -18.42
CA ALA A 472 6.72 -1.61 -19.34
C ALA A 472 6.26 -1.30 -20.77
N TRP A 473 5.22 -0.49 -20.94
CA TRP A 473 4.78 0.00 -22.24
C TRP A 473 5.76 1.01 -22.81
N ASN A 474 6.08 2.07 -22.04
CA ASN A 474 7.01 3.12 -22.50
C ASN A 474 7.83 3.72 -21.34
N PRO A 475 8.93 3.08 -20.95
CA PRO A 475 9.75 3.53 -19.80
C PRO A 475 10.39 4.91 -20.04
N ARG A 476 10.56 5.33 -21.31
CA ARG A 476 11.14 6.63 -21.65
C ARG A 476 10.17 7.80 -21.56
N LYS A 477 8.88 7.53 -21.33
CA LYS A 477 7.88 8.57 -21.12
C LYS A 477 8.07 9.29 -19.79
N TYR A 478 8.68 8.62 -18.82
CA TYR A 478 8.80 9.10 -17.45
C TYR A 478 10.26 9.37 -17.09
N ASP A 479 10.53 10.57 -16.60
CA ASP A 479 11.82 11.01 -16.10
C ASP A 479 11.70 11.66 -14.72
N VAL A 480 12.81 12.10 -14.14
CA VAL A 480 12.85 12.73 -12.82
C VAL A 480 11.97 13.98 -12.71
N ASN A 481 11.69 14.64 -13.82
CA ASN A 481 10.91 15.89 -13.84
C ASN A 481 9.40 15.63 -13.93
N ASN A 482 8.99 14.45 -14.39
CA ASN A 482 7.59 14.18 -14.69
C ASN A 482 7.01 12.94 -13.99
N ILE A 483 7.79 12.18 -13.22
CA ILE A 483 7.27 10.98 -12.52
C ILE A 483 6.13 11.30 -11.54
N THR A 484 6.18 12.44 -10.89
CA THR A 484 5.08 12.89 -10.00
C THR A 484 3.82 13.24 -10.80
N ARG A 485 3.96 13.63 -12.07
CA ARG A 485 2.84 13.84 -12.96
C ARG A 485 2.13 12.53 -13.30
N HIS A 486 2.85 11.42 -13.39
CA HIS A 486 2.22 10.10 -13.56
C HIS A 486 1.19 9.83 -12.46
N THR A 487 1.58 10.05 -11.18
CA THR A 487 0.65 9.85 -10.06
C THR A 487 -0.57 10.78 -10.17
N ARG A 488 -0.34 12.04 -10.55
CA ARG A 488 -1.40 13.03 -10.71
C ARG A 488 -2.37 12.64 -11.82
N ASP A 489 -1.86 12.26 -12.99
CA ASP A 489 -2.67 11.88 -14.15
C ASP A 489 -3.45 10.57 -13.87
N TRP A 490 -2.83 9.63 -13.16
CA TRP A 490 -3.51 8.44 -12.68
C TRP A 490 -4.65 8.78 -11.70
N CYS A 491 -4.41 9.66 -10.73
CA CYS A 491 -5.45 10.10 -9.80
C CYS A 491 -6.58 10.87 -10.51
N ALA A 492 -6.26 11.66 -11.55
CA ALA A 492 -7.26 12.32 -12.38
C ALA A 492 -8.22 11.32 -13.05
N GLN A 493 -7.67 10.21 -13.51
CA GLN A 493 -8.47 9.13 -14.11
C GLN A 493 -9.37 8.43 -13.08
N GLN A 494 -8.95 8.30 -11.81
CA GLN A 494 -9.74 7.61 -10.78
C GLN A 494 -10.75 8.52 -10.09
N PHE A 495 -10.45 9.81 -9.89
CA PHE A 495 -11.21 10.71 -9.02
C PHE A 495 -11.66 12.00 -9.69
N GLY A 496 -11.34 12.18 -10.98
CA GLY A 496 -11.62 13.40 -11.73
C GLY A 496 -10.52 14.46 -11.61
N GLU A 497 -10.45 15.32 -12.62
CA GLU A 497 -9.38 16.32 -12.79
C GLU A 497 -9.26 17.28 -11.61
N SER A 498 -10.40 17.72 -11.04
CA SER A 498 -10.43 18.68 -9.94
C SER A 498 -9.88 18.15 -8.61
N GLN A 499 -9.79 16.83 -8.46
CA GLN A 499 -9.32 16.15 -7.25
C GLN A 499 -7.90 15.60 -7.38
N ALA A 500 -7.35 15.62 -8.59
CA ALA A 500 -6.14 14.92 -8.95
C ALA A 500 -4.90 15.35 -8.16
N ASP A 501 -4.69 16.63 -7.99
CA ASP A 501 -3.47 17.16 -7.33
C ASP A 501 -3.41 16.76 -5.86
N GLU A 502 -4.52 16.90 -5.13
CA GLU A 502 -4.55 16.53 -3.71
C GLU A 502 -4.53 15.00 -3.52
N ALA A 503 -5.27 14.24 -4.35
CA ALA A 503 -5.22 12.79 -4.29
C ALA A 503 -3.82 12.26 -4.59
N ALA A 504 -3.13 12.82 -5.57
CA ALA A 504 -1.75 12.45 -5.91
C ALA A 504 -0.77 12.82 -4.79
N ARG A 505 -0.93 13.99 -4.17
CA ARG A 505 -0.12 14.38 -3.01
C ARG A 505 -0.26 13.38 -1.89
N ILE A 506 -1.50 13.02 -1.53
CA ILE A 506 -1.80 12.06 -0.48
C ILE A 506 -1.23 10.68 -0.84
N LEU A 507 -1.48 10.17 -2.06
CA LEU A 507 -1.00 8.87 -2.51
C LEU A 507 0.53 8.77 -2.49
N ASN A 508 1.23 9.82 -2.94
CA ASN A 508 2.70 9.87 -2.85
C ASN A 508 3.18 9.82 -1.38
N LEU A 509 2.49 10.49 -0.46
CA LEU A 509 2.84 10.46 0.95
C LEU A 509 2.51 9.11 1.60
N ILE A 510 1.39 8.46 1.24
CA ILE A 510 1.08 7.10 1.67
C ILE A 510 2.24 6.17 1.28
N CYS A 511 2.58 6.12 0.00
CA CYS A 511 3.65 5.27 -0.51
C CYS A 511 5.00 5.55 0.17
N LYS A 512 5.33 6.84 0.36
CA LYS A 512 6.56 7.26 1.04
C LYS A 512 6.59 6.86 2.51
N TYR A 513 5.50 7.07 3.24
CA TYR A 513 5.47 6.80 4.68
C TYR A 513 5.40 5.30 4.94
N ASN A 514 4.59 4.55 4.21
CA ASN A 514 4.50 3.11 4.32
C ASN A 514 5.82 2.41 3.96
N GLY A 515 6.61 3.00 3.07
CA GLY A 515 7.95 2.52 2.72
C GLY A 515 8.98 2.59 3.86
N ARG A 516 8.65 3.23 5.00
CA ARG A 516 9.54 3.26 6.19
C ARG A 516 9.56 1.91 6.91
N CYS A 517 8.41 1.27 7.01
CA CYS A 517 8.24 0.00 7.68
C CYS A 517 6.93 -0.67 7.22
N THR A 518 7.00 -1.92 6.78
CA THR A 518 5.80 -2.70 6.44
C THR A 518 4.97 -2.99 7.71
N PRO A 519 3.64 -3.10 7.61
CA PRO A 519 2.78 -3.41 8.75
C PRO A 519 3.26 -4.59 9.58
N GLU A 520 3.69 -5.66 8.92
CA GLU A 520 4.13 -6.91 9.54
C GLU A 520 5.46 -6.80 10.29
N MET A 521 6.21 -5.70 10.09
CA MET A 521 7.46 -5.41 10.79
C MET A 521 7.32 -4.37 11.90
N LEU A 522 6.17 -3.72 12.01
CA LEU A 522 5.93 -2.73 13.05
C LEU A 522 5.90 -3.38 14.44
N ASP A 523 6.59 -2.77 15.38
CA ASP A 523 6.52 -3.07 16.80
C ASP A 523 6.79 -1.82 17.65
N LYS A 524 6.69 -1.95 18.98
CA LYS A 524 6.94 -0.84 19.91
C LYS A 524 8.36 -0.26 19.87
N ASN A 525 9.32 -0.94 19.24
CA ASN A 525 10.72 -0.52 19.14
C ASN A 525 11.07 0.03 17.74
N THR A 526 10.12 0.09 16.82
CA THR A 526 10.36 0.53 15.43
C THR A 526 10.95 1.94 15.38
N TYR A 527 10.49 2.83 16.27
CA TYR A 527 11.01 4.20 16.37
C TYR A 527 11.36 4.53 17.83
N SER A 528 12.16 5.57 18.03
CA SER A 528 12.60 5.99 19.35
C SER A 528 11.57 6.90 20.05
N LEU A 529 11.25 6.59 21.32
CA LEU A 529 10.48 7.49 22.19
C LEU A 529 11.33 8.65 22.72
N GLU A 530 12.62 8.40 22.97
CA GLU A 530 13.47 9.33 23.71
C GLU A 530 13.76 10.62 22.94
N ASN A 531 13.94 10.51 21.62
CA ASN A 531 14.20 11.66 20.74
C ASN A 531 12.95 12.25 20.10
N GLY A 532 11.77 11.69 20.40
CA GLY A 532 10.48 12.16 19.85
C GLY A 532 10.15 11.63 18.45
N GLU A 533 10.94 10.73 17.88
CA GLU A 533 10.74 10.18 16.54
C GLU A 533 9.37 9.48 16.41
N TRP A 534 9.00 8.64 17.39
CA TRP A 534 7.68 8.00 17.42
C TRP A 534 6.53 9.01 17.31
N GLN A 535 6.61 10.06 18.13
CA GLN A 535 5.56 11.10 18.15
C GLN A 535 5.48 11.84 16.81
N GLU A 536 6.63 12.14 16.20
CA GLU A 536 6.68 12.82 14.92
C GLU A 536 6.07 11.96 13.79
N VAL A 537 6.40 10.66 13.76
CA VAL A 537 5.83 9.73 12.78
C VAL A 537 4.32 9.59 12.95
N VAL A 538 3.85 9.45 14.18
CA VAL A 538 2.40 9.40 14.46
C VAL A 538 1.70 10.69 14.02
N ASN A 539 2.29 11.86 14.31
CA ASN A 539 1.72 13.15 13.87
C ASN A 539 1.62 13.25 12.35
N GLN A 540 2.61 12.76 11.62
CA GLN A 540 2.58 12.75 10.16
C GLN A 540 1.44 11.86 9.61
N TYR A 541 1.24 10.68 10.18
CA TYR A 541 0.12 9.81 9.79
C TYR A 541 -1.25 10.37 10.17
N LEU A 542 -1.38 10.98 11.35
CA LEU A 542 -2.61 11.66 11.77
C LEU A 542 -2.97 12.82 10.84
N GLN A 543 -1.98 13.61 10.43
CA GLN A 543 -2.19 14.69 9.48
C GLN A 543 -2.61 14.14 8.10
N LEU A 544 -1.95 13.08 7.64
CA LEU A 544 -2.27 12.45 6.36
C LEU A 544 -3.68 11.84 6.36
N GLU A 545 -4.08 11.20 7.45
CA GLU A 545 -5.42 10.66 7.63
C GLU A 545 -6.47 11.77 7.63
N ALA A 546 -6.21 12.89 8.32
CA ALA A 546 -7.09 14.05 8.30
C ALA A 546 -7.24 14.67 6.90
N ASP A 547 -6.14 14.72 6.13
CA ASP A 547 -6.16 15.20 4.75
C ASP A 547 -6.98 14.27 3.85
N ALA A 548 -6.77 12.96 3.95
CA ALA A 548 -7.52 11.96 3.20
C ALA A 548 -9.03 12.00 3.53
N LEU A 549 -9.38 12.09 4.80
CA LEU A 549 -10.78 12.22 5.24
C LEU A 549 -11.43 13.52 4.74
N ARG A 550 -10.70 14.63 4.75
CA ARG A 550 -11.19 15.90 4.23
C ARG A 550 -11.50 15.78 2.73
N GLN A 551 -10.60 15.21 1.94
CA GLN A 551 -10.83 15.02 0.51
C GLN A 551 -11.98 14.04 0.27
N TYR A 552 -12.04 12.92 0.99
CA TYR A 552 -13.15 11.97 0.92
C TYR A 552 -14.51 12.66 1.10
N ASN A 553 -14.63 13.53 2.09
CA ASN A 553 -15.87 14.27 2.36
C ASN A 553 -16.22 15.32 1.31
N CYS A 554 -15.25 15.75 0.50
CA CYS A 554 -15.46 16.69 -0.61
C CYS A 554 -15.82 15.98 -1.92
N LEU A 555 -15.58 14.68 -2.04
CA LEU A 555 -15.88 13.90 -3.23
C LEU A 555 -17.38 13.62 -3.36
N PRO A 556 -17.92 13.55 -4.59
CA PRO A 556 -19.25 12.99 -4.82
C PRO A 556 -19.34 11.55 -4.29
N ALA A 557 -20.50 11.18 -3.76
CA ALA A 557 -20.71 9.85 -3.17
C ALA A 557 -20.37 8.68 -4.10
N SER A 558 -20.51 8.86 -5.42
CA SER A 558 -20.13 7.86 -6.43
C SER A 558 -18.66 7.49 -6.43
N TYR A 559 -17.78 8.37 -5.94
CA TYR A 559 -16.34 8.12 -5.84
C TYR A 559 -15.90 7.59 -4.47
N HIS A 560 -16.80 7.55 -3.48
CA HIS A 560 -16.42 7.20 -2.10
C HIS A 560 -15.82 5.80 -1.99
N ASP A 561 -16.38 4.79 -2.66
CA ASP A 561 -15.87 3.42 -2.59
C ASP A 561 -14.49 3.29 -3.25
N ALA A 562 -14.29 3.91 -4.41
CA ALA A 562 -13.00 3.93 -5.09
C ALA A 562 -11.93 4.67 -4.27
N TYR A 563 -12.26 5.84 -3.76
CA TYR A 563 -11.34 6.63 -2.96
C TYR A 563 -10.98 5.92 -1.63
N ARG A 564 -11.97 5.29 -1.00
CA ARG A 564 -11.73 4.51 0.21
C ARG A 564 -10.76 3.36 -0.05
N GLN A 565 -10.93 2.60 -1.11
CA GLN A 565 -10.04 1.49 -1.45
C GLN A 565 -8.60 1.93 -1.70
N ILE A 566 -8.44 2.99 -2.49
CA ILE A 566 -7.13 3.38 -3.02
C ILE A 566 -6.37 4.30 -2.06
N ILE A 567 -7.07 5.19 -1.37
CA ILE A 567 -6.46 6.28 -0.58
C ILE A 567 -6.76 6.14 0.91
N LEU A 568 -8.05 6.08 1.28
CA LEU A 568 -8.44 6.24 2.67
C LEU A 568 -8.11 5.00 3.50
N PHE A 569 -8.44 3.80 3.02
CA PHE A 569 -8.16 2.55 3.74
C PHE A 569 -6.67 2.36 4.07
N PRO A 570 -5.73 2.44 3.11
CA PRO A 570 -4.31 2.29 3.44
C PRO A 570 -3.80 3.38 4.37
N THR A 571 -4.37 4.59 4.31
CA THR A 571 -4.02 5.68 5.22
C THR A 571 -4.52 5.44 6.63
N GLU A 572 -5.82 5.12 6.79
CA GLU A 572 -6.44 4.82 8.09
C GLU A 572 -5.76 3.63 8.77
N MET A 573 -5.46 2.58 8.00
CA MET A 573 -4.82 1.36 8.51
C MET A 573 -3.42 1.66 9.06
N MET A 574 -2.55 2.28 8.28
CA MET A 574 -1.19 2.58 8.72
C MET A 574 -1.15 3.64 9.83
N SER A 575 -2.02 4.63 9.79
CA SER A 575 -2.17 5.60 10.88
C SER A 575 -2.58 4.89 12.17
N ASN A 576 -3.55 4.00 12.10
CA ASN A 576 -4.02 3.23 13.24
C ASN A 576 -2.94 2.31 13.83
N LEU A 577 -2.21 1.58 12.98
CA LEU A 577 -1.12 0.69 13.42
C LEU A 577 0.01 1.45 14.10
N HIS A 578 0.43 2.59 13.53
CA HIS A 578 1.46 3.43 14.15
C HIS A 578 1.03 3.99 15.50
N GLN A 579 -0.21 4.47 15.63
CA GLN A 579 -0.77 4.91 16.89
C GLN A 579 -0.82 3.77 17.91
N MET A 580 -1.22 2.56 17.49
CA MET A 580 -1.33 1.38 18.36
C MET A 580 0.02 0.97 18.94
N TYR A 581 1.05 0.85 18.09
CA TYR A 581 2.38 0.48 18.56
C TYR A 581 3.09 1.61 19.33
N PHE A 582 2.78 2.86 19.00
CA PHE A 582 3.19 4.00 19.83
C PHE A 582 2.56 3.92 21.24
N ALA A 583 1.27 3.60 21.32
CA ALA A 583 0.59 3.42 22.59
C ALA A 583 1.21 2.26 23.39
N GLN A 584 1.55 1.14 22.74
CA GLN A 584 2.29 0.06 23.37
C GLN A 584 3.66 0.49 23.88
N ALA A 585 4.41 1.25 23.07
CA ALA A 585 5.73 1.76 23.46
C ALA A 585 5.65 2.66 24.70
N GLN A 586 4.68 3.59 24.74
CA GLN A 586 4.40 4.45 25.89
C GLN A 586 3.97 3.64 27.11
N ASN A 587 3.08 2.64 26.91
CA ASN A 587 2.65 1.76 27.98
C ASN A 587 3.84 1.05 28.64
N HIS A 588 4.71 0.44 27.85
CA HIS A 588 5.88 -0.29 28.36
C HIS A 588 6.89 0.64 29.05
N ALA A 589 7.14 1.82 28.49
CA ALA A 589 8.06 2.79 29.04
C ALA A 589 7.59 3.31 30.42
N LEU A 590 6.31 3.67 30.51
CA LEU A 590 5.71 4.17 31.74
C LEU A 590 5.53 3.07 32.80
N TYR A 591 5.19 1.86 32.37
CA TYR A 591 5.11 0.73 33.29
C TYR A 591 6.45 0.42 33.96
N LYS A 592 7.57 0.48 33.23
CA LYS A 592 8.91 0.32 33.78
C LYS A 592 9.24 1.35 34.86
N GLN A 593 8.61 2.54 34.77
CA GLN A 593 8.75 3.62 35.76
C GLN A 593 7.76 3.49 36.91
N GLY A 594 6.89 2.47 36.91
CA GLY A 594 5.79 2.34 37.87
C GLY A 594 4.73 3.45 37.76
N ASN A 595 4.68 4.13 36.59
CA ASN A 595 3.81 5.26 36.38
C ASN A 595 2.39 4.78 35.95
N PRO A 596 1.35 5.10 36.73
CA PRO A 596 -0.02 4.69 36.42
C PRO A 596 -0.58 5.20 35.09
N LYS A 597 0.00 6.23 34.46
CA LYS A 597 -0.33 6.64 33.10
C LYS A 597 -0.11 5.50 32.09
N ALA A 598 0.65 4.46 32.44
CA ALA A 598 0.76 3.24 31.65
C ALA A 598 -0.62 2.64 31.31
N ASN A 599 -1.57 2.73 32.27
CA ASN A 599 -2.92 2.17 32.09
C ASN A 599 -3.71 2.91 31.00
N VAL A 600 -3.57 4.23 30.91
CA VAL A 600 -4.20 5.06 29.87
C VAL A 600 -3.72 4.64 28.48
N TRP A 601 -2.43 4.38 28.35
CA TRP A 601 -1.86 3.92 27.07
C TRP A 601 -2.20 2.45 26.77
N ALA A 602 -2.42 1.63 27.79
CA ALA A 602 -2.95 0.28 27.58
C ALA A 602 -4.37 0.33 27.02
N ASP A 603 -5.25 1.16 27.58
CA ASP A 603 -6.62 1.36 27.11
C ASP A 603 -6.64 1.91 25.67
N GLU A 604 -5.75 2.85 25.35
CA GLU A 604 -5.62 3.40 24.02
C GLU A 604 -5.14 2.35 22.99
N CYS A 605 -4.16 1.52 23.35
CA CYS A 605 -3.71 0.43 22.48
C CYS A 605 -4.84 -0.58 22.20
N GLU A 606 -5.60 -0.97 23.23
CA GLU A 606 -6.76 -1.86 23.05
C GLU A 606 -7.85 -1.23 22.17
N ARG A 607 -8.10 0.07 22.34
CA ARG A 607 -9.03 0.83 21.50
C ARG A 607 -8.62 0.82 20.02
N LEU A 608 -7.33 1.05 19.77
CA LEU A 608 -6.77 1.07 18.41
C LEU A 608 -6.74 -0.33 17.78
N PHE A 609 -6.47 -1.36 18.56
CA PHE A 609 -6.59 -2.74 18.10
C PHE A 609 -8.04 -3.10 17.68
N LYS A 610 -9.04 -2.65 18.43
CA LYS A 610 -10.45 -2.80 18.02
C LYS A 610 -10.77 -1.98 16.77
N ARG A 611 -10.21 -0.77 16.65
CA ARG A 611 -10.39 0.07 15.46
C ARG A 611 -9.85 -0.60 14.20
N ASP A 612 -8.72 -1.29 14.27
CA ASP A 612 -8.14 -2.07 13.19
C ASP A 612 -9.14 -3.07 12.62
N SER A 613 -9.74 -3.88 13.48
CA SER A 613 -10.78 -4.84 13.08
C SER A 613 -12.00 -4.16 12.44
N LEU A 614 -12.39 -2.98 12.91
CA LEU A 614 -13.52 -2.24 12.33
C LEU A 614 -13.19 -1.66 10.94
N ILE A 615 -11.95 -1.25 10.69
CA ILE A 615 -11.49 -0.78 9.38
C ILE A 615 -11.56 -1.93 8.37
N CYS A 616 -11.06 -3.11 8.73
CA CYS A 616 -11.12 -4.31 7.90
C CYS A 616 -12.57 -4.79 7.69
N ASP A 617 -13.40 -4.78 8.74
CA ASP A 617 -14.82 -5.14 8.65
C ASP A 617 -15.60 -4.23 7.69
N TYR A 618 -15.33 -2.92 7.73
CA TYR A 618 -15.94 -1.98 6.80
C TYR A 618 -15.58 -2.31 5.35
N TYR A 619 -14.30 -2.57 5.08
CA TYR A 619 -13.83 -2.95 3.75
C TYR A 619 -14.52 -4.21 3.24
N ASN A 620 -14.59 -5.25 4.06
CA ASN A 620 -15.13 -6.55 3.67
C ASN A 620 -16.66 -6.53 3.52
N HIS A 621 -17.39 -5.85 4.40
CA HIS A 621 -18.82 -6.05 4.53
C HIS A 621 -19.69 -4.83 4.21
N LYS A 622 -19.12 -3.62 4.17
CA LYS A 622 -19.89 -2.38 3.98
C LYS A 622 -19.60 -1.72 2.64
N MET A 623 -18.31 -1.57 2.33
CA MET A 623 -17.88 -0.92 1.12
C MET A 623 -18.43 -1.66 -0.11
N SER A 624 -18.84 -0.92 -1.13
CA SER A 624 -19.39 -1.47 -2.37
C SER A 624 -20.48 -2.53 -2.17
N GLY A 625 -21.29 -2.36 -1.09
CA GLY A 625 -22.34 -3.32 -0.76
C GLY A 625 -21.84 -4.71 -0.35
N GLY A 626 -20.59 -4.81 0.14
CA GLY A 626 -19.97 -6.08 0.52
C GLY A 626 -19.36 -6.87 -0.65
N LYS A 627 -19.15 -6.26 -1.81
CA LYS A 627 -18.49 -6.87 -2.98
C LYS A 627 -17.14 -7.51 -2.65
N TRP A 628 -16.41 -6.92 -1.69
CA TRP A 628 -15.04 -7.32 -1.36
C TRP A 628 -14.93 -8.22 -0.13
N ASN A 629 -16.03 -8.90 0.23
CA ASN A 629 -16.06 -9.79 1.39
C ASN A 629 -14.96 -10.86 1.34
N GLY A 630 -14.06 -10.79 2.30
CA GLY A 630 -12.89 -11.68 2.42
C GLY A 630 -11.59 -11.11 1.86
N MET A 631 -11.62 -9.96 1.14
CA MET A 631 -10.43 -9.39 0.51
C MET A 631 -9.46 -8.77 1.53
N MET A 632 -9.93 -8.24 2.66
CA MET A 632 -9.06 -7.70 3.72
C MET A 632 -9.09 -8.60 4.94
N THR A 633 -8.42 -9.75 4.82
CA THR A 633 -8.32 -10.76 5.88
C THR A 633 -6.87 -11.10 6.21
N GLN A 634 -5.90 -10.39 5.63
CA GLN A 634 -4.48 -10.59 5.91
C GLN A 634 -4.16 -10.27 7.36
N LYS A 635 -3.56 -11.23 8.04
CA LYS A 635 -2.98 -11.03 9.38
C LYS A 635 -1.78 -10.10 9.30
N HIS A 636 -1.67 -9.15 10.23
CA HIS A 636 -0.61 -8.14 10.20
C HIS A 636 -0.18 -7.64 11.58
N ILE A 637 -0.83 -8.08 12.66
CA ILE A 637 -0.47 -7.75 14.03
C ILE A 637 -0.04 -9.02 14.77
N GLY A 638 1.16 -9.02 15.33
CA GLY A 638 1.66 -10.13 16.14
C GLY A 638 2.69 -11.03 15.45
N TYR A 639 3.20 -10.67 14.29
CA TYR A 639 4.27 -11.40 13.62
C TYR A 639 5.54 -11.50 14.50
N LYS A 640 6.09 -12.72 14.59
CA LYS A 640 7.36 -13.04 15.26
C LYS A 640 8.43 -13.53 14.30
N SER A 641 8.01 -14.15 13.20
CA SER A 641 8.85 -14.66 12.10
C SER A 641 8.22 -14.26 10.76
N TRP A 642 8.77 -14.76 9.65
CA TRP A 642 8.23 -14.47 8.33
C TRP A 642 6.96 -15.26 8.01
N ASN A 643 6.78 -16.47 8.54
CA ASN A 643 5.57 -17.25 8.33
C ASN A 643 4.43 -16.74 9.23
N ASP A 644 3.22 -16.88 8.76
CA ASP A 644 2.01 -16.47 9.46
C ASP A 644 1.30 -17.69 10.10
N ASP A 645 2.06 -18.40 10.94
CA ASP A 645 1.61 -19.60 11.67
C ASP A 645 0.63 -19.34 12.83
N PHE A 646 0.22 -18.09 13.04
CA PHE A 646 -0.76 -17.70 14.04
C PHE A 646 -2.17 -17.58 13.43
N GLU A 647 -3.19 -17.96 14.20
CA GLU A 647 -4.55 -18.08 13.71
C GLU A 647 -5.17 -16.71 13.34
N LYS A 648 -4.94 -15.68 14.15
CA LYS A 648 -5.51 -14.35 14.00
C LYS A 648 -4.63 -13.28 14.64
N ASP A 649 -4.85 -12.04 14.25
CA ASP A 649 -4.24 -10.89 14.90
C ASP A 649 -4.54 -10.86 16.39
N THR A 650 -3.54 -10.52 17.19
CA THR A 650 -3.63 -10.46 18.64
C THR A 650 -3.20 -9.09 19.15
N CYS A 651 -3.96 -8.57 20.12
CA CYS A 651 -3.59 -7.32 20.76
C CYS A 651 -2.15 -7.42 21.30
N PRO A 652 -1.31 -6.41 21.04
CA PRO A 652 0.05 -6.38 21.59
C PRO A 652 0.08 -6.53 23.13
N GLU A 653 1.17 -7.09 23.65
CA GLU A 653 1.34 -7.24 25.09
C GLU A 653 1.29 -5.89 25.80
N LEU A 654 0.50 -5.81 26.88
CA LEU A 654 0.27 -4.59 27.65
C LEU A 654 0.45 -4.85 29.13
N PHE A 655 0.94 -3.86 29.84
CA PHE A 655 1.14 -3.91 31.28
C PHE A 655 0.27 -2.88 31.98
N ARG A 656 -0.24 -3.24 33.16
CA ARG A 656 -1.08 -2.38 33.97
C ARG A 656 -0.49 -2.22 35.36
N VAL A 657 -0.36 -0.97 35.79
CA VAL A 657 -0.02 -0.66 37.17
C VAL A 657 -1.30 -0.81 37.98
N THR A 658 -1.28 -1.77 38.91
CA THR A 658 -2.42 -2.01 39.81
C THR A 658 -2.33 -1.12 41.04
N SER A 659 -3.44 -0.44 41.37
CA SER A 659 -3.53 0.50 42.51
C SER A 659 -3.66 -0.17 43.91
N LYS A 660 -3.12 -1.35 44.11
CA LYS A 660 -3.10 -2.00 45.43
C LYS A 660 -1.78 -1.74 46.11
N ASP A 661 -1.86 -0.98 47.21
CA ASP A 661 -0.83 -0.84 48.23
C ASP A 661 0.60 -0.64 47.73
N GLY A 662 0.93 0.61 47.39
CA GLY A 662 2.30 0.99 47.18
C GLY A 662 2.69 1.47 45.77
N VAL A 663 1.84 2.19 45.09
CA VAL A 663 2.28 2.91 43.88
C VAL A 663 3.49 3.79 44.22
N ILE A 664 4.63 3.47 43.60
CA ILE A 664 5.87 4.26 43.70
C ILE A 664 6.11 4.87 42.32
N ILE A 665 6.04 6.18 42.23
CA ILE A 665 6.26 6.90 40.96
C ILE A 665 7.73 7.27 40.84
N CYS A 666 8.41 6.78 39.83
CA CYS A 666 9.81 7.04 39.59
C CYS A 666 10.07 8.37 38.88
N GLU A 667 11.19 8.98 39.18
CA GLU A 667 11.66 10.18 38.46
C GLU A 667 11.96 9.89 36.99
N ASN A 668 11.76 10.93 36.21
CA ASN A 668 12.24 11.01 34.84
C ASN A 668 13.04 12.31 34.70
N ASN A 669 14.34 12.20 34.40
CA ASN A 669 15.24 13.36 34.26
C ASN A 669 15.17 14.33 35.45
N GLY A 670 15.14 13.79 36.68
CA GLY A 670 15.11 14.56 37.89
C GLY A 670 13.77 15.20 38.25
N VAL A 671 12.67 14.79 37.58
CA VAL A 671 11.31 15.26 37.86
C VAL A 671 10.40 14.07 38.12
N VAL A 672 9.55 14.16 39.16
CA VAL A 672 8.46 13.20 39.40
C VAL A 672 7.13 13.90 39.19
N GLU A 673 6.27 13.32 38.32
CA GLU A 673 4.92 13.82 38.11
C GLU A 673 3.90 12.83 38.67
N ILE A 674 3.05 13.31 39.58
CA ILE A 674 2.05 12.51 40.26
C ILE A 674 0.66 13.09 40.03
N GLU A 675 -0.20 12.33 39.44
CA GLU A 675 -1.63 12.69 39.35
C GLU A 675 -2.32 12.40 40.68
N ALA A 676 -3.18 13.29 41.14
CA ALA A 676 -3.78 13.17 42.48
C ALA A 676 -4.53 11.87 42.76
N PRO A 677 -5.17 11.19 41.80
CA PRO A 677 -5.79 9.87 42.04
C PRO A 677 -4.81 8.72 42.27
N TYR A 678 -3.52 8.92 42.02
CA TYR A 678 -2.50 7.86 42.11
C TYR A 678 -1.75 7.88 43.47
N TYR A 679 -2.53 7.90 44.51
CA TYR A 679 -1.99 7.88 45.88
C TYR A 679 -1.54 6.46 46.30
N SER A 680 -0.58 6.40 47.22
CA SER A 680 -0.11 5.16 47.84
C SER A 680 -0.99 4.74 49.01
N SER A 681 -1.51 5.71 49.77
CA SER A 681 -2.44 5.50 50.86
C SER A 681 -3.24 6.78 51.13
N LYS A 682 -4.40 6.61 51.74
CA LYS A 682 -5.23 7.74 52.18
C LYS A 682 -5.93 7.43 53.52
N THR A 683 -6.17 8.46 54.28
CA THR A 683 -6.99 8.42 55.50
C THR A 683 -8.16 9.38 55.30
N ASP A 684 -9.37 8.88 55.49
CA ASP A 684 -10.58 9.70 55.43
C ASP A 684 -10.74 10.50 56.76
N ALA A 685 -11.46 11.61 56.73
CA ALA A 685 -11.93 12.28 57.92
C ALA A 685 -13.12 11.50 58.54
N ALA A 686 -13.48 11.85 59.77
CA ALA A 686 -14.60 11.18 60.46
C ALA A 686 -15.91 11.25 59.68
N GLU A 687 -16.20 12.39 59.02
CA GLU A 687 -17.47 12.64 58.31
C GLU A 687 -17.29 13.01 56.83
N ALA A 688 -16.04 13.06 56.32
CA ALA A 688 -15.75 13.34 54.92
C ALA A 688 -14.78 12.32 54.33
N LYS A 689 -15.03 11.87 53.12
CA LYS A 689 -14.25 10.84 52.44
C LYS A 689 -13.55 11.36 51.20
N TRP A 690 -12.33 10.89 50.99
CA TRP A 690 -11.63 11.16 49.74
C TRP A 690 -12.41 10.63 48.56
N THR A 691 -12.78 11.53 47.67
CA THR A 691 -13.60 11.28 46.47
C THR A 691 -12.82 11.74 45.27
N GLU A 692 -12.73 10.87 44.27
CA GLU A 692 -12.24 11.22 42.97
C GLU A 692 -13.34 11.93 42.16
N ILE A 693 -12.98 13.06 41.51
CA ILE A 693 -13.85 13.74 40.57
C ILE A 693 -13.34 13.40 39.16
N PRO A 694 -14.05 12.53 38.43
CA PRO A 694 -13.62 12.12 37.10
C PRO A 694 -13.56 13.28 36.12
N PHE A 695 -12.53 13.30 35.28
CA PHE A 695 -12.30 14.35 34.26
C PHE A 695 -12.13 15.77 34.82
N MET A 696 -11.99 15.95 36.11
CA MET A 696 -11.63 17.22 36.69
C MET A 696 -10.11 17.41 36.61
N GLY A 697 -9.67 18.65 36.30
CA GLY A 697 -8.26 18.95 36.18
C GLY A 697 -7.75 18.99 34.76
N LYS A 698 -6.45 19.16 34.64
CA LYS A 698 -5.81 19.39 33.33
C LYS A 698 -5.34 18.11 32.64
N SER A 699 -5.26 17.00 33.33
CA SER A 699 -4.68 15.77 32.79
C SER A 699 -5.54 14.51 32.94
N VAL A 700 -5.96 14.15 34.15
CA VAL A 700 -6.68 12.90 34.44
C VAL A 700 -7.96 13.14 35.23
N SER A 701 -7.84 13.33 36.53
CA SER A 701 -8.92 13.49 37.52
C SER A 701 -8.40 14.23 38.73
N ALA A 702 -9.28 14.61 39.61
CA ALA A 702 -8.88 15.32 40.83
C ALA A 702 -9.37 14.59 42.10
N MET A 703 -8.71 14.81 43.19
CA MET A 703 -9.07 14.27 44.51
C MET A 703 -9.51 15.37 45.45
N THR A 704 -10.61 15.14 46.17
CA THR A 704 -11.12 16.07 47.18
C THR A 704 -11.84 15.31 48.30
N LEU A 705 -12.08 15.96 49.42
CA LEU A 705 -12.90 15.41 50.50
C LEU A 705 -14.35 15.88 50.37
N MET A 706 -15.28 14.92 50.42
CA MET A 706 -16.72 15.19 50.34
C MET A 706 -17.46 14.57 51.53
N PRO A 707 -18.59 15.15 52.00
CA PRO A 707 -19.19 16.41 51.57
C PRO A 707 -18.47 17.65 52.12
N TYR A 708 -18.53 18.78 51.35
CA TYR A 708 -17.81 20.02 51.70
C TYR A 708 -18.34 20.76 52.93
N THR A 709 -19.46 20.32 53.48
CA THR A 709 -20.06 20.88 54.70
C THR A 709 -19.53 20.23 55.97
N LYS A 710 -18.65 19.27 55.84
CA LYS A 710 -18.12 18.46 56.97
C LYS A 710 -16.65 18.78 57.25
N SER A 711 -16.23 18.50 58.49
CA SER A 711 -14.85 18.66 58.90
C SER A 711 -13.93 17.69 58.15
N VAL A 712 -12.78 18.18 57.72
CA VAL A 712 -11.73 17.41 57.07
C VAL A 712 -10.60 17.03 58.02
N LYS A 713 -10.75 17.33 59.27
CA LYS A 713 -9.74 17.10 60.30
C LYS A 713 -9.36 15.61 60.39
N GLY A 714 -8.05 15.32 60.36
CA GLY A 714 -7.50 13.96 60.41
C GLY A 714 -7.38 13.27 59.07
N ALA A 715 -7.90 13.88 57.99
CA ALA A 715 -7.73 13.30 56.66
C ALA A 715 -6.33 13.56 56.10
N SER A 716 -5.80 12.63 55.34
CA SER A 716 -4.54 12.74 54.63
C SER A 716 -4.52 11.90 53.38
N ILE A 717 -3.71 12.29 52.41
CA ILE A 717 -3.43 11.50 51.20
C ILE A 717 -1.91 11.48 50.99
N THR A 718 -1.35 10.28 50.81
CA THR A 718 0.09 10.05 50.76
C THR A 718 0.48 9.43 49.42
N TYR A 719 1.56 9.96 48.88
CA TYR A 719 2.15 9.50 47.60
C TYR A 719 3.55 8.98 47.86
N LYS A 720 3.92 7.83 47.31
CA LYS A 720 5.29 7.34 47.32
C LYS A 720 5.94 7.66 45.99
N PHE A 721 7.15 8.14 46.03
CA PHE A 721 7.93 8.40 44.82
C PHE A 721 9.38 7.97 45.00
N LYS A 722 10.05 7.66 43.89
CA LYS A 722 11.46 7.31 43.88
C LYS A 722 12.26 8.40 43.18
N MET A 723 13.19 8.98 43.95
CA MET A 723 14.12 9.98 43.45
C MET A 723 15.47 9.77 44.14
N GLN A 724 16.52 9.64 43.36
CA GLN A 724 17.87 9.49 43.90
C GLN A 724 18.51 10.87 44.02
N VAL A 725 19.17 11.12 45.14
CA VAL A 725 20.00 12.31 45.32
C VAL A 725 21.12 12.29 44.29
N SER A 726 21.26 13.36 43.52
CA SER A 726 22.24 13.49 42.44
C SER A 726 23.64 13.21 42.97
N LYS A 727 24.42 12.38 42.25
CA LYS A 727 25.86 12.20 42.53
C LYS A 727 26.59 13.49 42.15
N THR A 728 27.64 13.83 42.90
CA THR A 728 28.56 14.93 42.55
C THR A 728 29.31 14.59 41.28
N SER A 729 29.85 15.56 40.57
CA SER A 729 30.56 15.41 39.28
C SER A 729 31.73 14.43 39.32
N ASP A 730 32.23 14.07 40.50
CA ASP A 730 33.28 13.08 40.79
C ASP A 730 32.73 11.68 41.17
N GLY A 731 31.41 11.47 41.03
CA GLY A 731 30.74 10.17 41.23
C GLY A 731 30.56 9.79 42.72
N LYS A 732 30.90 10.66 43.66
CA LYS A 732 30.66 10.41 45.12
C LYS A 732 29.22 10.71 45.46
N ALA A 733 28.66 9.94 46.39
CA ALA A 733 27.33 10.22 46.93
C ALA A 733 27.34 11.66 47.54
N PHE A 734 26.36 12.46 47.17
CA PHE A 734 26.17 13.77 47.70
C PHE A 734 25.86 13.63 49.21
N ASN A 735 26.79 14.04 50.08
CA ASN A 735 26.64 13.95 51.55
C ASN A 735 25.78 15.07 52.11
N GLY A 736 24.95 15.71 51.28
CA GLY A 736 24.10 16.83 51.63
C GLY A 736 22.62 16.57 51.33
N LYS A 737 21.77 17.38 51.93
CA LYS A 737 20.34 17.42 51.58
C LYS A 737 20.14 18.10 50.23
N GLN A 738 19.47 17.44 49.30
CA GLN A 738 19.16 18.02 48.00
C GLN A 738 17.91 18.91 48.12
N LYS A 739 17.99 20.14 47.70
CA LYS A 739 16.79 21.01 47.57
C LYS A 739 15.92 20.54 46.42
N ILE A 740 14.66 20.33 46.71
CA ILE A 740 13.62 20.02 45.71
C ILE A 740 12.53 21.07 45.74
N ARG A 741 11.88 21.31 44.62
CA ARG A 741 10.68 22.13 44.49
C ARG A 741 9.47 21.24 44.29
N ILE A 742 8.46 21.41 45.11
CA ILE A 742 7.21 20.65 45.01
C ILE A 742 6.13 21.61 44.58
N HIS A 743 5.62 21.41 43.40
CA HIS A 743 4.45 22.05 42.87
C HIS A 743 3.21 21.25 43.31
N VAL A 744 2.31 21.89 44.03
CA VAL A 744 0.99 21.31 44.33
C VAL A 744 -0.04 22.10 43.54
N ILE A 745 -0.63 21.41 42.56
CA ILE A 745 -1.58 21.99 41.64
C ILE A 745 -2.98 21.63 42.14
N THR A 746 -3.75 22.68 42.39
CA THR A 746 -5.15 22.57 42.81
C THR A 746 -6.05 23.33 41.86
N LYS A 747 -7.33 22.93 41.81
CA LYS A 747 -8.35 23.75 41.15
C LYS A 747 -8.40 25.14 41.78
N SER A 748 -8.65 26.17 41.02
CA SER A 748 -8.84 27.56 41.49
C SER A 748 -10.14 27.67 42.29
N THR A 749 -10.07 27.42 43.58
CA THR A 749 -11.19 27.62 44.52
C THR A 749 -10.98 28.92 45.29
N LEU A 750 -12.04 29.77 45.37
CA LEU A 750 -11.98 31.03 46.12
C LEU A 750 -12.12 30.79 47.64
N ASP A 751 -11.73 31.76 48.43
CA ASP A 751 -11.92 31.75 49.90
C ASP A 751 -13.40 31.91 50.26
N TYR A 752 -14.21 30.93 50.01
CA TYR A 752 -15.66 30.95 50.27
C TYR A 752 -16.00 30.91 51.77
N LEU A 753 -15.04 30.68 52.63
CA LEU A 753 -15.17 30.73 54.07
C LEU A 753 -14.88 32.12 54.65
N ASN A 754 -14.38 33.04 53.84
CA ASN A 754 -14.01 34.41 54.22
C ASN A 754 -13.05 34.47 55.41
N LYS A 755 -12.12 33.55 55.52
CA LYS A 755 -11.21 33.47 56.66
C LYS A 755 -9.73 33.83 56.34
N GLY A 756 -9.47 34.38 55.18
CA GLY A 756 -8.14 34.79 54.75
C GLY A 756 -7.42 33.67 53.95
N GLY A 757 -8.20 32.81 53.33
CA GLY A 757 -7.75 31.75 52.46
C GLY A 757 -7.89 30.34 53.02
N LEU A 758 -7.87 29.36 52.15
CA LEU A 758 -7.94 27.92 52.49
C LEU A 758 -6.53 27.34 52.55
N THR A 759 -6.32 26.40 53.46
CA THR A 759 -4.98 25.87 53.77
C THR A 759 -4.91 24.34 53.74
N TYR A 760 -3.74 23.83 53.41
CA TYR A 760 -3.37 22.41 53.53
C TYR A 760 -1.91 22.30 53.97
N GLY A 761 -1.56 21.19 54.63
CA GLY A 761 -0.20 20.85 55.01
C GLY A 761 0.47 19.97 53.96
N VAL A 762 1.77 20.15 53.76
CA VAL A 762 2.64 19.32 52.95
C VAL A 762 3.74 18.75 53.81
N SER A 763 3.83 17.43 53.93
CA SER A 763 4.86 16.72 54.72
C SER A 763 5.67 15.79 53.79
N LEU A 764 7.01 15.86 53.95
CA LEU A 764 7.96 14.96 53.27
C LEU A 764 8.54 14.01 54.28
N ASP A 765 8.48 12.68 53.96
CA ASP A 765 9.02 11.60 54.81
C ASP A 765 8.62 11.68 56.29
N GLY A 766 7.37 12.07 56.57
CA GLY A 766 6.85 12.16 57.92
C GLY A 766 7.34 13.38 58.71
N ALA A 767 8.04 14.30 58.08
CA ALA A 767 8.42 15.57 58.75
C ALA A 767 7.19 16.41 59.09
N SER A 768 7.34 17.39 59.98
CA SER A 768 6.28 18.33 60.33
C SER A 768 5.71 19.03 59.08
N PRO A 769 4.39 19.06 58.92
CA PRO A 769 3.81 19.63 57.71
C PRO A 769 4.09 21.14 57.55
N VAL A 770 4.47 21.55 56.36
CA VAL A 770 4.52 22.97 55.99
C VAL A 770 3.11 23.36 55.53
N GLU A 771 2.55 24.36 56.24
CA GLU A 771 1.23 24.88 55.89
C GLU A 771 1.28 25.75 54.61
N VAL A 772 0.40 25.51 53.70
CA VAL A 772 0.25 26.25 52.47
C VAL A 772 -1.13 26.88 52.41
N ASN A 773 -1.19 28.22 52.41
CA ASN A 773 -2.40 28.91 52.01
C ASN A 773 -2.38 29.16 50.52
N PHE A 774 -3.25 28.48 49.79
CA PHE A 774 -3.15 28.45 48.33
C PHE A 774 -3.94 29.60 47.65
N ASN A 775 -4.91 30.20 48.31
CA ASN A 775 -5.84 31.15 47.65
C ASN A 775 -6.05 32.50 48.40
N LYS A 776 -5.22 32.83 49.41
CA LYS A 776 -5.34 34.09 50.15
C LYS A 776 -5.29 35.35 49.25
N ASP A 777 -4.50 35.29 48.20
CA ASP A 777 -4.28 36.35 47.24
C ASP A 777 -5.23 36.26 46.02
N LEU A 778 -6.09 35.25 45.99
CA LEU A 778 -7.05 35.02 44.90
C LEU A 778 -8.33 35.83 45.16
N ASN A 779 -8.23 37.16 45.04
CA ASN A 779 -9.29 38.08 45.33
C ASN A 779 -9.21 39.32 44.41
N GLU A 780 -10.29 40.14 44.41
CA GLU A 780 -10.41 41.29 43.53
C GLU A 780 -9.85 42.56 44.13
N LYS A 781 -8.98 42.49 45.12
CA LYS A 781 -8.29 43.67 45.65
C LYS A 781 -7.38 44.26 44.59
N PRO A 782 -7.17 45.61 44.58
CA PRO A 782 -6.40 46.28 43.54
C PRO A 782 -5.00 45.69 43.30
N GLU A 783 -4.34 45.25 44.34
CA GLU A 783 -3.01 44.65 44.27
C GLU A 783 -3.01 43.27 43.63
N ASN A 784 -4.14 42.55 43.62
CA ASN A 784 -4.24 41.16 43.18
C ASN A 784 -5.01 40.99 41.86
N ILE A 785 -5.98 41.85 41.59
CA ILE A 785 -7.01 41.60 40.56
C ILE A 785 -6.44 41.27 39.16
N TYR A 786 -5.45 42.06 38.72
CA TYR A 786 -4.90 41.86 37.36
C TYR A 786 -3.69 40.93 37.31
N ASN A 787 -2.91 40.86 38.39
CA ASN A 787 -1.64 40.15 38.43
C ASN A 787 -1.79 38.70 38.94
N ILE A 788 -2.80 38.42 39.76
CA ILE A 788 -3.00 37.13 40.39
C ILE A 788 -4.39 36.61 40.08
N TYR A 789 -5.45 37.35 40.39
CA TYR A 789 -6.83 36.87 40.32
C TYR A 789 -7.24 36.45 38.90
N TYR A 790 -7.32 37.41 37.98
CA TYR A 790 -7.76 37.11 36.63
C TYR A 790 -6.87 36.05 35.90
N PRO A 791 -5.54 36.13 35.92
CA PRO A 791 -4.71 35.09 35.32
C PRO A 791 -4.97 33.72 35.94
N THR A 792 -5.09 33.63 37.25
CA THR A 792 -5.29 32.37 37.95
C THR A 792 -6.66 31.75 37.67
N ILE A 793 -7.75 32.53 37.76
CA ILE A 793 -9.08 31.99 37.50
C ILE A 793 -9.27 31.64 36.02
N ALA A 794 -8.61 32.34 35.11
CA ALA A 794 -8.66 32.06 33.68
C ALA A 794 -7.97 30.72 33.36
N THR A 795 -6.91 30.38 34.06
CA THR A 795 -6.25 29.05 33.91
C THR A 795 -6.95 27.95 34.68
N ARG A 796 -7.85 28.31 35.62
CA ARG A 796 -8.63 27.37 36.45
C ARG A 796 -7.81 26.54 37.43
N ILE A 797 -6.54 26.81 37.61
CA ILE A 797 -5.64 26.14 38.55
C ILE A 797 -4.87 27.14 39.41
N VAL A 798 -4.46 26.69 40.58
CA VAL A 798 -3.47 27.35 41.42
C VAL A 798 -2.27 26.43 41.55
N ASP A 799 -1.09 26.90 41.18
CA ASP A 799 0.18 26.21 41.38
C ASP A 799 0.90 26.86 42.59
N LYS A 800 1.06 26.13 43.68
CA LYS A 800 1.85 26.55 44.83
C LYS A 800 3.13 25.76 44.90
N VAL A 801 4.24 26.47 44.91
CA VAL A 801 5.58 25.89 44.95
C VAL A 801 6.13 25.95 46.38
N ILE A 802 6.61 24.82 46.86
CA ILE A 802 7.22 24.67 48.17
C ILE A 802 8.64 24.15 47.95
N GLU A 803 9.62 24.75 48.61
CA GLU A 803 10.98 24.22 48.58
C GLU A 803 11.23 23.41 49.88
N LEU A 804 11.60 22.16 49.70
CA LEU A 804 11.95 21.27 50.80
C LEU A 804 13.33 20.64 50.53
N GLU A 805 13.92 20.11 51.61
CA GLU A 805 15.16 19.33 51.53
C GLU A 805 14.81 17.85 51.47
N LEU A 806 15.21 17.20 50.36
CA LEU A 806 15.06 15.74 50.21
C LEU A 806 16.14 15.04 51.04
N PRO A 807 15.78 14.26 52.06
CA PRO A 807 16.76 13.50 52.83
C PRO A 807 17.37 12.35 52.01
N ALA A 808 18.53 11.88 52.34
CA ALA A 808 19.10 10.68 51.74
C ALA A 808 18.27 9.45 52.16
N SER A 809 17.86 8.64 51.16
CA SER A 809 17.21 7.35 51.38
C SER A 809 18.04 6.24 50.75
N SER A 810 18.14 5.10 51.41
CA SER A 810 18.95 3.95 50.97
C SER A 810 18.43 3.32 49.69
N ASP A 811 17.12 3.35 49.49
CA ASP A 811 16.41 2.84 48.29
C ASP A 811 15.90 3.93 47.34
N GLY A 812 16.11 5.22 47.75
CA GLY A 812 15.64 6.41 47.06
C GLY A 812 14.12 6.59 47.08
N ILE A 813 13.40 5.84 47.92
CA ILE A 813 11.95 5.97 48.08
C ILE A 813 11.61 7.00 49.13
N HIS A 814 10.71 7.90 48.81
CA HIS A 814 10.23 8.99 49.61
C HIS A 814 8.72 9.02 49.69
N THR A 815 8.16 9.68 50.69
CA THR A 815 6.72 9.87 50.84
C THR A 815 6.38 11.35 50.91
N LEU A 816 5.35 11.76 50.15
CA LEU A 816 4.75 13.07 50.22
C LEU A 816 3.32 12.95 50.73
N THR A 817 2.99 13.61 51.81
CA THR A 817 1.66 13.58 52.39
C THR A 817 1.02 14.96 52.30
N LEU A 818 -0.18 15.03 51.79
CA LEU A 818 -1.04 16.23 51.78
C LEU A 818 -2.12 16.07 52.86
N THR A 819 -2.28 17.10 53.69
CA THR A 819 -3.26 17.14 54.77
C THR A 819 -4.12 18.40 54.62
N PRO A 820 -5.35 18.29 54.07
CA PRO A 820 -6.25 19.46 54.00
C PRO A 820 -6.64 19.93 55.38
N ASN A 821 -6.53 21.24 55.62
CA ASN A 821 -7.07 21.88 56.84
C ASN A 821 -8.47 22.42 56.62
N ASP A 822 -8.85 22.60 55.32
CA ASP A 822 -10.13 23.13 54.92
C ASP A 822 -10.84 22.23 53.90
N PRO A 823 -12.19 22.20 53.89
CA PRO A 823 -12.95 21.50 52.86
C PRO A 823 -12.85 22.20 51.51
N ALA A 824 -13.29 21.51 50.46
CA ALA A 824 -13.32 22.00 49.09
C ALA A 824 -11.97 22.33 48.43
N ILE A 825 -10.89 21.81 48.98
CA ILE A 825 -9.59 21.81 48.31
C ILE A 825 -9.56 20.63 47.34
N VAL A 826 -9.35 20.92 46.06
CA VAL A 826 -9.37 19.93 45.00
C VAL A 826 -7.95 19.79 44.43
N PHE A 827 -7.28 18.69 44.74
CA PHE A 827 -5.93 18.41 44.29
C PHE A 827 -5.98 17.75 42.91
N GLU A 828 -5.23 18.24 41.94
CA GLU A 828 -5.18 17.75 40.56
C GLU A 828 -3.88 17.03 40.29
N LYS A 829 -2.73 17.64 40.62
CA LYS A 829 -1.40 17.09 40.27
C LYS A 829 -0.34 17.58 41.25
N ILE A 830 0.71 16.77 41.40
CA ILE A 830 1.93 17.16 42.14
C ILE A 830 3.10 16.98 41.19
N VAL A 831 4.03 17.96 41.19
CA VAL A 831 5.28 17.85 40.45
C VAL A 831 6.44 18.11 41.39
N ILE A 832 7.37 17.15 41.45
CA ILE A 832 8.57 17.25 42.31
C ILE A 832 9.78 17.43 41.42
N ASP A 833 10.39 18.59 41.44
CA ASP A 833 11.57 18.97 40.66
C ASP A 833 12.86 18.95 41.50
N GLY A 834 13.70 17.97 41.22
CA GLY A 834 15.02 17.81 41.87
C GLY A 834 16.20 18.47 41.13
N ARG A 835 15.95 19.21 40.02
CA ARG A 835 17.01 19.75 39.15
C ARG A 835 17.64 21.05 39.60
N GLY A 836 17.29 21.53 40.76
CA GLY A 836 17.91 22.73 41.35
C GLY A 836 17.60 24.06 40.64
N GLY A 837 16.44 24.20 40.03
CA GLY A 837 15.93 25.50 39.55
C GLY A 837 16.45 26.00 38.21
N LYS A 838 17.25 25.24 37.49
CA LYS A 838 17.86 25.66 36.21
C LYS A 838 16.97 25.55 34.97
N LYS A 839 15.82 24.96 35.07
CA LYS A 839 14.83 24.84 33.94
C LYS A 839 13.42 24.96 34.51
N SER A 840 12.54 25.67 33.80
CA SER A 840 11.10 25.69 34.11
C SER A 840 10.52 24.28 33.91
N VAL A 841 9.69 23.84 34.86
CA VAL A 841 8.91 22.61 34.74
C VAL A 841 7.62 22.99 34.00
N LYS A 842 7.26 22.27 32.97
CA LYS A 842 5.90 22.33 32.46
C LYS A 842 4.99 21.64 33.48
N VAL A 843 4.16 22.43 34.11
CA VAL A 843 3.25 21.96 35.16
C VAL A 843 1.97 21.36 34.52
N ILE A 844 1.69 21.77 33.30
CA ILE A 844 0.51 21.36 32.52
C ILE A 844 0.95 21.00 31.09
#